data_a1d98c9ebd93f82db7aba40516532b56
#
_entry.id   a1d98c9ebd93f82db7aba40516532b56
#
_cell.length_a   1.000
_cell.length_b   1.000
_cell.length_c   1.000
_cell.angle_alpha   90.00
_cell.angle_beta   90.00
_cell.angle_gamma   90.00
#
_symmetry.space_group_name_H-M   'P 1'
#
loop_
_entity.id
_entity.type
_entity.pdbx_description
1 polymer ?
#
loop_
_entity_poly.entity_id
_entity_poly.type
_entity_poly.pdbx_seq_one_letter_code
_entity_poly.pdbx_strand_id
1 'polypeptide(L)'
;MSKKPQYDPEEIRYPQQHIVESPLVPEMEQSYIEYAMSVIVGRALPDVRDGLKPVHRRILYAMYEDNLTSDRPFKKSATCVGDVLGRYHPHGDASVYDALVRLAQDFSMRYMLVDGHGNFGSVDGDPAAAYRYTEARLSKISNEMLRDIEKDTVDWDPNFDESRKEPRVLPARFPNLLVNGSSGIAVGMATNIPPHNLREVIGACICVLDDPEATLGDLMQHIKGPDFPTRGIIMGRSGIRAAYATGRGRLVVRARHEFEEFGKDRTRIVITELPYQVNKRMLIKSIAEQVEDKRLDGISDIRDESDRNGMRIVIELKRDANPQVVLNRLFAQSQLQTTFAINMLALVDNQRQPKILSLRHIIDEYLNFQEEIIIRRTRFDLNKALERAHLLEGLLIAQDNIDEVIKIIRESYDDARENLMARFGLDQVQAQAILDMRLKALQGLDREKLQKEYDELEERIAYFRRVLSDDALVRQILKEELSALAEKFGDERKTEIQDVVDEIDIVDLIEEEQCVFTLTKAGYIKRTPVSEYAAQSKGGMGKKGMSTREEDEVVSVFTASTHDYILFFTDTGKVYRKKGYQIPESGKTAKGINMVNVIQVETGEKVQAMLHFRETDDKPMYLFMTTRNGTVKRLPVEQLKNIRQNGIRALTLDEGDQLISVKDTDGDQYILIATHDGQAVRFHESDVRPMGRTAVGVRGIRLKDGDYVVGAAKAEAGKTVLTITERGYGKRTPVEDYRITSRGGSGIRNYMVTEKTGPIVGIKVVDGTEDLLLVTESGILIRTPVQNIRTAGRATQGVIVMRFKTEGDRVISMALADPEEQTAAEE
;
A
#
# COMPACT_ATOMS: atom_id res chain seq x y z
N MET A 1 31.70 32.40 -16.69
CA MET A 1 33.09 32.22 -16.25
C MET A 1 33.10 32.43 -14.74
N SER A 2 33.07 31.37 -13.95
CA SER A 2 33.17 31.44 -12.50
C SER A 2 34.65 31.69 -12.16
N LYS A 3 34.92 32.76 -11.41
CA LYS A 3 36.26 33.02 -10.89
C LYS A 3 36.65 31.87 -10.00
N LYS A 4 37.74 31.15 -10.34
CA LYS A 4 38.38 30.21 -9.43
C LYS A 4 38.77 30.97 -8.15
N PRO A 5 38.52 30.41 -6.94
CA PRO A 5 39.03 31.04 -5.73
C PRO A 5 40.56 31.11 -5.82
N GLN A 6 41.10 32.32 -5.71
CA GLN A 6 42.53 32.53 -5.75
C GLN A 6 43.08 32.14 -4.36
N TYR A 7 43.74 31.06 -4.35
CA TYR A 7 44.37 30.51 -3.13
C TYR A 7 45.69 31.28 -2.84
N ASP A 8 45.89 31.75 -1.63
CA ASP A 8 47.13 32.43 -1.23
C ASP A 8 48.12 31.42 -0.65
N PRO A 9 49.27 31.17 -1.33
CA PRO A 9 50.27 30.20 -0.84
C PRO A 9 50.93 30.56 0.50
N GLU A 10 50.85 31.82 0.92
CA GLU A 10 51.46 32.29 2.18
C GLU A 10 50.59 31.95 3.41
N GLU A 11 49.34 31.57 3.25
CA GLU A 11 48.46 31.07 4.32
C GLU A 11 48.67 29.61 4.68
N ILE A 12 49.54 28.86 3.98
CA ILE A 12 49.80 27.45 4.28
C ILE A 12 50.68 27.31 5.55
N ARG A 13 50.04 26.87 6.61
CA ARG A 13 50.73 26.55 7.90
C ARG A 13 51.70 25.35 7.82
N TYR A 14 51.65 24.57 6.72
CA TYR A 14 52.43 23.31 6.55
C TYR A 14 53.09 23.28 5.18
N PRO A 15 54.36 23.76 5.05
CA PRO A 15 55.08 23.85 3.76
C PRO A 15 55.37 22.51 3.08
N GLN A 16 55.10 21.40 3.73
CA GLN A 16 55.21 20.03 3.17
C GLN A 16 53.87 19.43 2.81
N GLN A 17 52.82 20.17 2.89
CA GLN A 17 51.45 19.73 2.57
C GLN A 17 51.30 19.49 1.05
N HIS A 18 50.92 18.28 0.67
CA HIS A 18 50.61 17.95 -0.71
C HIS A 18 49.09 18.13 -0.93
N ILE A 19 48.70 19.17 -1.66
CA ILE A 19 47.28 19.41 -2.03
C ILE A 19 46.99 18.59 -3.29
N VAL A 20 46.07 17.61 -3.14
CA VAL A 20 45.54 16.83 -4.26
C VAL A 20 44.19 17.41 -4.67
N GLU A 21 44.02 17.72 -5.95
CA GLU A 21 42.71 18.12 -6.47
C GLU A 21 41.79 16.88 -6.50
N SER A 22 40.70 16.88 -5.71
CA SER A 22 39.66 15.90 -5.75
C SER A 22 38.40 16.52 -6.33
N PRO A 23 37.97 16.11 -7.54
CA PRO A 23 36.72 16.61 -8.14
C PRO A 23 35.53 16.19 -7.28
N LEU A 24 34.65 17.12 -6.93
CA LEU A 24 33.50 16.91 -6.03
C LEU A 24 32.55 15.80 -6.55
N VAL A 25 32.29 15.75 -7.85
CA VAL A 25 31.31 14.81 -8.43
C VAL A 25 31.73 13.35 -8.26
N PRO A 26 32.92 12.89 -8.66
CA PRO A 26 33.35 11.52 -8.42
C PRO A 26 33.43 11.15 -6.94
N GLU A 27 33.86 12.08 -6.09
CA GLU A 27 33.93 11.87 -4.65
C GLU A 27 32.53 11.64 -4.05
N MET A 28 31.56 12.47 -4.46
CA MET A 28 30.16 12.34 -4.06
C MET A 28 29.55 11.02 -4.56
N GLU A 29 29.79 10.65 -5.81
CA GLU A 29 29.29 9.40 -6.40
C GLU A 29 29.84 8.19 -5.65
N GLN A 30 31.12 8.13 -5.37
CA GLN A 30 31.75 7.03 -4.64
C GLN A 30 31.24 6.96 -3.20
N SER A 31 31.24 8.07 -2.48
CA SER A 31 30.77 8.14 -1.08
C SER A 31 29.28 7.78 -0.97
N TYR A 32 28.46 8.18 -1.96
CA TYR A 32 27.05 7.83 -1.97
C TYR A 32 26.82 6.34 -2.22
N ILE A 33 27.58 5.73 -3.12
CA ILE A 33 27.51 4.28 -3.38
C ILE A 33 27.92 3.50 -2.12
N GLU A 34 29.00 3.88 -1.46
CA GLU A 34 29.46 3.23 -0.22
C GLU A 34 28.43 3.35 0.90
N TYR A 35 27.85 4.55 1.08
CA TYR A 35 26.75 4.76 2.03
C TYR A 35 25.52 3.92 1.66
N ALA A 36 25.10 3.92 0.39
CA ALA A 36 23.94 3.16 -0.06
C ALA A 36 24.14 1.66 0.19
N MET A 37 25.31 1.11 -0.13
CA MET A 37 25.64 -0.29 0.11
C MET A 37 25.61 -0.63 1.61
N SER A 38 26.18 0.24 2.44
CA SER A 38 26.16 0.07 3.90
C SER A 38 24.73 0.05 4.46
N VAL A 39 23.84 0.92 3.96
CA VAL A 39 22.43 0.95 4.40
C VAL A 39 21.66 -0.26 3.89
N ILE A 40 21.87 -0.67 2.64
CA ILE A 40 21.17 -1.81 2.03
C ILE A 40 21.53 -3.12 2.74
N VAL A 41 22.81 -3.43 2.85
CA VAL A 41 23.28 -4.72 3.38
C VAL A 41 23.41 -4.70 4.91
N GLY A 42 23.93 -3.62 5.46
CA GLY A 42 24.28 -3.53 6.89
C GLY A 42 23.18 -3.00 7.80
N ARG A 43 22.01 -2.57 7.29
CA ARG A 43 21.02 -1.88 8.14
C ARG A 43 19.57 -2.20 7.87
N ALA A 44 19.11 -2.02 6.61
CA ALA A 44 17.67 -1.90 6.32
C ALA A 44 16.99 -3.19 5.88
N LEU A 45 17.70 -4.06 5.17
CA LEU A 45 17.11 -5.26 4.59
C LEU A 45 17.38 -6.51 5.44
N PRO A 46 16.41 -7.44 5.51
CA PRO A 46 16.57 -8.73 6.18
C PRO A 46 17.31 -9.72 5.27
N ASP A 47 18.04 -10.66 5.88
CA ASP A 47 18.53 -11.86 5.20
C ASP A 47 17.36 -12.84 4.97
N VAL A 48 17.27 -13.44 3.78
CA VAL A 48 16.18 -14.37 3.44
C VAL A 48 16.14 -15.61 4.33
N ARG A 49 17.32 -16.05 4.84
CA ARG A 49 17.51 -17.28 5.61
C ARG A 49 16.97 -17.18 7.04
N ASP A 50 17.27 -16.09 7.76
CA ASP A 50 16.85 -15.92 9.15
C ASP A 50 15.81 -14.80 9.36
N GLY A 51 15.52 -14.02 8.33
CA GLY A 51 14.54 -12.94 8.38
C GLY A 51 14.93 -11.75 9.25
N LEU A 52 16.19 -11.63 9.64
CA LEU A 52 16.66 -10.62 10.58
C LEU A 52 17.49 -9.54 9.88
N LYS A 53 17.35 -8.33 10.38
CA LYS A 53 18.30 -7.25 10.14
C LYS A 53 19.52 -7.41 11.07
N PRO A 54 20.68 -6.83 10.74
CA PRO A 54 21.88 -6.95 11.58
C PRO A 54 21.66 -6.59 13.06
N VAL A 55 20.95 -5.51 13.35
CA VAL A 55 20.66 -5.08 14.73
C VAL A 55 19.89 -6.13 15.52
N HIS A 56 18.84 -6.72 14.92
CA HIS A 56 18.04 -7.75 15.57
C HIS A 56 18.85 -9.04 15.81
N ARG A 57 19.65 -9.44 14.83
CA ARG A 57 20.54 -10.60 14.95
C ARG A 57 21.54 -10.42 16.08
N ARG A 58 22.17 -9.25 16.17
CA ARG A 58 23.12 -8.90 17.23
C ARG A 58 22.47 -8.87 18.61
N ILE A 59 21.23 -8.38 18.72
CA ILE A 59 20.48 -8.39 19.98
C ILE A 59 20.24 -9.84 20.44
N LEU A 60 19.71 -10.69 19.59
CA LEU A 60 19.40 -12.07 19.94
C LEU A 60 20.68 -12.86 20.28
N TYR A 61 21.76 -12.65 19.53
CA TYR A 61 23.02 -13.34 19.79
C TYR A 61 23.69 -12.86 21.09
N ALA A 62 23.73 -11.56 21.36
CA ALA A 62 24.27 -11.04 22.62
C ALA A 62 23.50 -11.57 23.85
N MET A 63 22.15 -11.59 23.76
CA MET A 63 21.32 -12.14 24.83
C MET A 63 21.55 -13.64 25.03
N TYR A 64 21.82 -14.40 23.97
CA TYR A 64 22.18 -15.81 24.05
C TYR A 64 23.55 -16.01 24.67
N GLU A 65 24.57 -15.24 24.26
CA GLU A 65 25.92 -15.28 24.81
C GLU A 65 25.92 -14.98 26.32
N ASP A 66 25.04 -14.07 26.77
CA ASP A 66 24.85 -13.73 28.19
C ASP A 66 23.94 -14.76 28.93
N ASN A 67 23.58 -15.83 28.28
CA ASN A 67 22.73 -16.89 28.81
C ASN A 67 21.37 -16.40 29.33
N LEU A 68 20.78 -15.41 28.62
CA LEU A 68 19.45 -14.82 28.91
C LEU A 68 18.32 -15.59 28.23
N THR A 69 18.31 -16.90 28.41
CA THR A 69 17.29 -17.78 27.84
C THR A 69 15.97 -17.72 28.62
N SER A 70 14.90 -18.25 28.01
CA SER A 70 13.53 -18.15 28.56
C SER A 70 13.33 -18.81 29.92
N ASP A 71 14.24 -19.70 30.31
CA ASP A 71 14.25 -20.41 31.61
C ASP A 71 15.05 -19.69 32.69
N ARG A 72 15.74 -18.60 32.33
CA ARG A 72 16.53 -17.77 33.24
C ARG A 72 15.77 -16.53 33.73
N PRO A 73 16.16 -15.93 34.86
CA PRO A 73 15.58 -14.67 35.31
C PRO A 73 15.77 -13.55 34.29
N PHE A 74 14.85 -12.57 34.29
CA PHE A 74 15.00 -11.34 33.54
C PHE A 74 16.21 -10.54 33.97
N LYS A 75 16.83 -9.84 33.02
CA LYS A 75 17.84 -8.80 33.29
C LYS A 75 17.36 -7.44 32.81
N LYS A 76 17.90 -6.36 33.35
CA LYS A 76 17.61 -4.99 32.89
C LYS A 76 17.92 -4.85 31.42
N SER A 77 17.01 -4.22 30.67
CA SER A 77 17.22 -3.93 29.26
C SER A 77 18.49 -3.09 29.03
N ALA A 78 18.87 -2.28 30.02
CA ALA A 78 20.12 -1.52 29.98
C ALA A 78 21.36 -2.41 29.84
N THR A 79 21.37 -3.59 30.48
CA THR A 79 22.47 -4.55 30.34
C THR A 79 22.50 -5.11 28.90
N CYS A 80 21.35 -5.57 28.40
CA CYS A 80 21.26 -6.11 27.04
C CYS A 80 21.72 -5.08 25.98
N VAL A 81 21.25 -3.82 26.10
CA VAL A 81 21.63 -2.73 25.18
C VAL A 81 23.12 -2.43 25.28
N GLY A 82 23.67 -2.38 26.50
CA GLY A 82 25.09 -2.12 26.73
C GLY A 82 25.99 -3.19 26.15
N ASP A 83 25.62 -4.48 26.30
CA ASP A 83 26.38 -5.61 25.74
C ASP A 83 26.36 -5.61 24.21
N VAL A 84 25.20 -5.30 23.59
CA VAL A 84 25.09 -5.18 22.13
C VAL A 84 25.98 -4.03 21.61
N LEU A 85 25.93 -2.87 22.24
CA LEU A 85 26.73 -1.69 21.84
C LEU A 85 28.23 -1.95 22.00
N GLY A 86 28.61 -2.49 23.12
CA GLY A 86 30.02 -2.70 23.44
C GLY A 86 30.68 -3.81 22.65
N ARG A 87 29.91 -4.81 22.18
CA ARG A 87 30.46 -5.99 21.53
C ARG A 87 30.24 -6.02 20.03
N TYR A 88 29.10 -5.55 19.52
CA TYR A 88 28.67 -5.86 18.12
C TYR A 88 28.15 -4.69 17.33
N HIS A 89 27.49 -3.69 17.95
CA HIS A 89 26.72 -2.67 17.22
C HIS A 89 27.09 -1.25 17.64
N PRO A 90 28.14 -0.63 17.05
CA PRO A 90 28.68 0.68 17.48
C PRO A 90 27.81 1.86 16.99
N HIS A 91 26.53 1.90 17.41
CA HIS A 91 25.58 2.95 17.06
C HIS A 91 24.87 3.48 18.32
N GLY A 92 23.90 4.39 18.16
CA GLY A 92 23.19 4.97 19.29
C GLY A 92 22.40 3.95 20.12
N ASP A 93 22.42 4.08 21.44
CA ASP A 93 21.72 3.22 22.41
C ASP A 93 20.21 3.22 22.19
N ALA A 94 19.62 4.38 21.85
CA ALA A 94 18.20 4.49 21.53
C ALA A 94 17.78 3.57 20.38
N SER A 95 18.57 3.49 19.31
CA SER A 95 18.26 2.65 18.15
C SER A 95 18.27 1.16 18.48
N VAL A 96 19.20 0.73 19.33
CA VAL A 96 19.28 -0.66 19.79
C VAL A 96 18.12 -0.98 20.73
N TYR A 97 17.81 -0.06 21.65
CA TYR A 97 16.67 -0.25 22.56
C TYR A 97 15.33 -0.29 21.83
N ASP A 98 15.10 0.61 20.87
CA ASP A 98 13.88 0.61 20.06
C ASP A 98 13.72 -0.69 19.26
N ALA A 99 14.81 -1.25 18.75
CA ALA A 99 14.81 -2.55 18.08
C ALA A 99 14.45 -3.69 19.05
N LEU A 100 15.06 -3.70 20.25
CA LEU A 100 14.75 -4.67 21.30
C LEU A 100 13.28 -4.57 21.74
N VAL A 101 12.79 -3.37 21.96
CA VAL A 101 11.38 -3.10 22.32
C VAL A 101 10.44 -3.68 21.27
N ARG A 102 10.71 -3.45 20.00
CA ARG A 102 9.87 -3.96 18.91
C ARG A 102 9.81 -5.48 18.90
N LEU A 103 10.90 -6.17 19.20
CA LEU A 103 10.93 -7.64 19.30
C LEU A 103 10.09 -8.20 20.46
N ALA A 104 9.75 -7.36 21.44
CA ALA A 104 8.94 -7.71 22.61
C ALA A 104 7.48 -7.24 22.55
N GLN A 105 7.09 -6.51 21.48
CA GLN A 105 5.73 -6.00 21.33
C GLN A 105 4.80 -7.03 20.65
N ASP A 106 3.73 -7.42 21.32
CA ASP A 106 2.73 -8.37 20.83
C ASP A 106 1.84 -7.83 19.70
N PHE A 107 1.77 -6.50 19.53
CA PHE A 107 1.09 -5.81 18.43
C PHE A 107 2.01 -5.50 17.24
N SER A 108 3.33 -5.70 17.38
CA SER A 108 4.32 -5.52 16.30
C SER A 108 4.80 -6.83 15.71
N MET A 109 4.98 -7.85 16.56
CA MET A 109 5.47 -9.17 16.18
C MET A 109 4.36 -10.21 16.24
N ARG A 110 4.26 -11.05 15.20
CA ARG A 110 3.29 -12.16 15.23
C ARG A 110 3.71 -13.23 16.23
N TYR A 111 5.02 -13.48 16.33
CA TYR A 111 5.66 -14.31 17.37
C TYR A 111 6.83 -13.53 17.95
N MET A 112 6.69 -13.08 19.19
CA MET A 112 7.71 -12.27 19.86
C MET A 112 9.00 -13.05 20.07
N LEU A 113 10.12 -12.41 19.73
CA LEU A 113 11.47 -13.00 19.91
C LEU A 113 12.11 -12.60 21.24
N VAL A 114 11.60 -11.56 21.89
CA VAL A 114 12.02 -11.13 23.22
C VAL A 114 10.82 -11.19 24.16
N ASP A 115 11.06 -11.73 25.36
CA ASP A 115 10.12 -11.72 26.47
C ASP A 115 10.44 -10.52 27.35
N GLY A 116 9.55 -9.53 27.35
CA GLY A 116 9.72 -8.26 28.06
C GLY A 116 8.91 -8.20 29.35
N HIS A 117 9.50 -7.57 30.38
CA HIS A 117 8.83 -7.29 31.64
C HIS A 117 8.85 -5.81 31.95
N GLY A 118 7.70 -5.18 32.11
CA GLY A 118 7.51 -3.75 32.28
C GLY A 118 6.71 -3.12 31.15
N ASN A 119 6.85 -1.81 30.96
CA ASN A 119 6.15 -1.08 29.91
C ASN A 119 6.98 -1.04 28.59
N PHE A 120 6.55 -1.79 27.61
CA PHE A 120 7.15 -1.84 26.26
C PHE A 120 6.35 -1.05 25.21
N GLY A 121 5.54 -0.08 25.65
CA GLY A 121 4.69 0.71 24.77
C GLY A 121 3.30 0.11 24.58
N SER A 122 2.47 0.80 23.78
CA SER A 122 1.10 0.38 23.52
C SER A 122 0.66 0.66 22.07
N VAL A 123 -0.46 0.10 21.69
CA VAL A 123 -1.13 0.34 20.41
C VAL A 123 -1.57 1.81 20.25
N ASP A 124 -1.64 2.57 21.34
CA ASP A 124 -1.90 4.01 21.35
C ASP A 124 -0.69 4.85 20.94
N GLY A 125 0.46 4.22 20.69
CA GLY A 125 1.70 4.91 20.37
C GLY A 125 2.43 5.46 21.59
N ASP A 126 2.09 5.00 22.79
CA ASP A 126 2.88 5.32 23.97
C ASP A 126 4.27 4.69 23.84
N PRO A 127 5.34 5.45 24.13
CA PRO A 127 6.70 4.93 24.08
C PRO A 127 6.94 3.92 25.20
N ALA A 128 7.90 3.02 24.99
CA ALA A 128 8.38 2.17 26.07
C ALA A 128 8.97 3.00 27.20
N ALA A 129 8.93 2.50 28.42
CA ALA A 129 9.67 3.09 29.54
C ALA A 129 11.18 3.05 29.26
N ALA A 130 11.94 3.95 29.84
CA ALA A 130 13.40 3.97 29.67
C ALA A 130 14.03 2.62 30.03
N TYR A 131 15.06 2.20 29.29
CA TYR A 131 15.68 0.88 29.39
C TYR A 131 16.22 0.52 30.78
N ARG A 132 16.42 1.49 31.65
CA ARG A 132 16.79 1.26 33.07
C ARG A 132 15.64 0.70 33.92
N TYR A 133 14.39 0.83 33.48
CA TYR A 133 13.21 0.34 34.18
C TYR A 133 12.70 -1.01 33.65
N THR A 134 12.84 -1.24 32.33
CA THR A 134 12.36 -2.47 31.71
C THR A 134 13.37 -3.61 31.87
N GLU A 135 12.85 -4.83 31.76
CA GLU A 135 13.64 -6.06 31.83
C GLU A 135 13.33 -6.94 30.63
N ALA A 136 14.29 -7.73 30.20
CA ALA A 136 14.15 -8.59 29.02
C ALA A 136 14.91 -9.90 29.17
N ARG A 137 14.43 -10.91 28.42
CA ARG A 137 15.10 -12.18 28.15
C ARG A 137 14.63 -12.71 26.81
N LEU A 138 15.28 -13.74 26.29
CA LEU A 138 14.82 -14.42 25.08
C LEU A 138 13.47 -15.11 25.32
N SER A 139 12.59 -15.07 24.34
CA SER A 139 11.36 -15.85 24.37
C SER A 139 11.62 -17.34 24.12
N LYS A 140 10.63 -18.20 24.39
CA LYS A 140 10.78 -19.65 24.15
C LYS A 140 11.05 -19.97 22.69
N ILE A 141 10.43 -19.27 21.75
CA ILE A 141 10.61 -19.52 20.32
C ILE A 141 11.96 -19.03 19.82
N SER A 142 12.58 -18.03 20.48
CA SER A 142 13.90 -17.52 20.11
C SER A 142 15.01 -18.54 20.34
N ASN A 143 14.83 -19.50 21.22
CA ASN A 143 15.76 -20.61 21.39
C ASN A 143 15.89 -21.42 20.07
N GLU A 144 14.82 -21.51 19.29
CA GLU A 144 14.84 -22.19 17.98
C GLU A 144 15.55 -21.33 16.90
N MET A 145 15.65 -20.01 17.06
CA MET A 145 16.46 -19.15 16.19
C MET A 145 17.97 -19.41 16.36
N LEU A 146 18.39 -19.77 17.57
CA LEU A 146 19.79 -19.90 18.00
C LEU A 146 20.24 -21.33 18.19
N ARG A 147 19.31 -22.29 18.07
CA ARG A 147 19.55 -23.70 18.28
C ARG A 147 20.68 -24.24 17.39
N ASP A 148 21.59 -24.98 17.98
CA ASP A 148 22.77 -25.57 17.34
C ASP A 148 23.80 -24.56 16.79
N ILE A 149 23.79 -23.29 17.23
CA ILE A 149 24.72 -22.25 16.77
C ILE A 149 26.19 -22.59 17.11
N GLU A 150 26.42 -23.32 18.20
CA GLU A 150 27.76 -23.77 18.62
C GLU A 150 28.30 -24.94 17.78
N LYS A 151 27.47 -25.53 16.92
CA LYS A 151 27.83 -26.73 16.12
C LYS A 151 28.35 -26.39 14.73
N ASP A 152 28.99 -25.26 14.57
CA ASP A 152 29.54 -24.79 13.29
C ASP A 152 28.51 -24.77 12.15
N THR A 153 27.25 -24.45 12.48
CA THR A 153 26.11 -24.46 11.55
C THR A 153 26.06 -23.23 10.66
N VAL A 154 26.67 -22.14 11.07
CA VAL A 154 26.65 -20.83 10.37
C VAL A 154 28.07 -20.28 10.22
N ASP A 155 28.22 -19.33 9.29
CA ASP A 155 29.46 -18.59 9.10
C ASP A 155 29.58 -17.45 10.11
N TRP A 156 30.82 -17.11 10.45
CA TRP A 156 31.18 -16.10 11.43
C TRP A 156 32.02 -15.01 10.80
N ASP A 157 31.67 -13.76 11.08
CA ASP A 157 32.45 -12.59 10.70
C ASP A 157 33.11 -11.95 11.92
N PRO A 158 34.23 -11.22 11.78
CA PRO A 158 34.75 -10.39 12.86
C PRO A 158 33.76 -9.27 13.16
N ASN A 159 33.68 -8.87 14.44
CA ASN A 159 32.93 -7.68 14.84
C ASN A 159 33.64 -6.40 14.38
N PHE A 160 33.10 -5.21 14.71
CA PHE A 160 33.61 -3.93 14.24
C PHE A 160 35.05 -3.59 14.67
N ASP A 161 35.56 -4.13 15.78
CA ASP A 161 36.92 -3.93 16.32
C ASP A 161 37.79 -5.17 16.22
N GLU A 162 37.34 -6.21 15.54
CA GLU A 162 38.00 -7.51 15.36
C GLU A 162 38.34 -8.26 16.67
N SER A 163 37.81 -7.80 17.81
CA SER A 163 38.03 -8.43 19.11
C SER A 163 37.20 -9.70 19.31
N ARG A 164 36.11 -9.86 18.61
CA ARG A 164 35.16 -10.98 18.70
C ARG A 164 34.66 -11.37 17.33
N LYS A 165 33.94 -12.50 17.29
CA LYS A 165 33.21 -12.95 16.11
C LYS A 165 31.72 -12.82 16.35
N GLU A 166 30.98 -12.46 15.29
CA GLU A 166 29.53 -12.45 15.27
C GLU A 166 28.99 -13.39 14.17
N PRO A 167 27.84 -14.01 14.37
CA PRO A 167 27.26 -14.87 13.34
C PRO A 167 26.74 -14.03 12.18
N ARG A 168 27.09 -14.40 10.94
CA ARG A 168 26.61 -13.76 9.74
C ARG A 168 25.10 -13.94 9.58
N VAL A 169 24.58 -15.09 10.00
CA VAL A 169 23.17 -15.47 9.99
C VAL A 169 22.91 -16.38 11.19
N LEU A 170 21.69 -16.40 11.73
CA LEU A 170 21.31 -17.37 12.76
C LEU A 170 20.78 -18.66 12.13
N PRO A 171 20.90 -19.83 12.83
CA PRO A 171 20.37 -21.09 12.32
C PRO A 171 18.89 -21.10 11.98
N ALA A 172 18.07 -20.29 12.67
CA ALA A 172 16.67 -20.00 12.39
C ALA A 172 15.84 -21.25 12.02
N ARG A 173 15.62 -22.16 13.01
CA ARG A 173 14.96 -23.44 12.77
C ARG A 173 13.50 -23.34 12.33
N PHE A 174 12.92 -22.14 12.31
CA PHE A 174 11.61 -21.86 11.72
C PHE A 174 11.71 -20.69 10.73
N PRO A 175 10.84 -20.60 9.72
CA PRO A 175 10.93 -19.60 8.63
C PRO A 175 10.55 -18.20 9.10
N ASN A 176 11.41 -17.56 9.89
CA ASN A 176 11.13 -16.30 10.58
C ASN A 176 10.81 -15.14 9.63
N LEU A 177 11.40 -15.07 8.43
CA LEU A 177 11.11 -14.02 7.46
C LEU A 177 9.61 -13.96 7.10
N LEU A 178 8.99 -15.11 6.85
CA LEU A 178 7.55 -15.18 6.55
C LEU A 178 6.70 -15.08 7.81
N VAL A 179 7.13 -15.71 8.89
CA VAL A 179 6.35 -15.80 10.13
C VAL A 179 6.21 -14.45 10.82
N ASN A 180 7.28 -13.69 10.97
CA ASN A 180 7.26 -12.36 11.60
C ASN A 180 7.25 -11.21 10.59
N GLY A 181 7.59 -11.47 9.33
CA GLY A 181 7.73 -10.42 8.34
C GLY A 181 8.92 -9.50 8.59
N SER A 182 9.06 -8.49 7.78
CA SER A 182 10.06 -7.43 7.94
C SER A 182 9.64 -6.17 7.19
N SER A 183 9.93 -5.00 7.74
CA SER A 183 9.74 -3.72 7.05
C SER A 183 11.01 -2.87 7.18
N GLY A 184 11.42 -2.19 6.11
CA GLY A 184 12.61 -1.36 6.12
C GLY A 184 12.73 -0.48 4.89
N ILE A 185 13.35 0.67 5.07
CA ILE A 185 13.60 1.64 4.01
C ILE A 185 15.10 1.77 3.82
N ALA A 186 15.59 1.35 2.66
CA ALA A 186 16.97 1.51 2.24
C ALA A 186 17.11 2.64 1.20
N VAL A 187 18.31 2.80 0.67
CA VAL A 187 18.55 3.78 -0.40
C VAL A 187 18.03 3.21 -1.71
N GLY A 188 17.06 3.90 -2.33
CA GLY A 188 16.47 3.51 -3.61
C GLY A 188 15.53 2.30 -3.58
N MET A 189 15.34 1.64 -2.42
CA MET A 189 14.47 0.47 -2.29
C MET A 189 13.90 0.34 -0.88
N ALA A 190 12.80 -0.38 -0.75
CA ALA A 190 12.17 -0.65 0.54
C ALA A 190 11.65 -2.08 0.59
N THR A 191 11.65 -2.69 1.76
CA THR A 191 11.01 -3.98 2.01
C THR A 191 9.78 -3.81 2.89
N ASN A 192 8.75 -4.60 2.64
CA ASN A 192 7.56 -4.67 3.47
C ASN A 192 6.93 -6.06 3.34
N ILE A 193 7.42 -6.98 4.11
CA ILE A 193 7.00 -8.38 4.12
C ILE A 193 6.02 -8.56 5.28
N PRO A 194 4.77 -8.99 5.03
CA PRO A 194 3.79 -9.19 6.08
C PRO A 194 4.09 -10.45 6.90
N PRO A 195 3.66 -10.49 8.17
CA PRO A 195 3.73 -11.69 9.00
C PRO A 195 2.69 -12.73 8.57
N HIS A 196 2.94 -14.02 8.93
CA HIS A 196 2.09 -15.15 8.60
C HIS A 196 1.95 -16.11 9.79
N ASN A 197 0.95 -16.97 9.72
CA ASN A 197 0.75 -18.03 10.71
C ASN A 197 1.82 -19.13 10.58
N LEU A 198 2.41 -19.53 11.71
CA LEU A 198 3.51 -20.51 11.73
C LEU A 198 3.09 -21.86 11.15
N ARG A 199 1.91 -22.39 11.52
CA ARG A 199 1.41 -23.68 11.00
C ARG A 199 1.22 -23.65 9.49
N GLU A 200 0.69 -22.53 8.97
CA GLU A 200 0.47 -22.36 7.53
C GLU A 200 1.77 -22.31 6.77
N VAL A 201 2.76 -21.55 7.25
CA VAL A 201 4.08 -21.46 6.59
C VAL A 201 4.81 -22.78 6.64
N ILE A 202 4.83 -23.47 7.78
CA ILE A 202 5.42 -24.80 7.89
C ILE A 202 4.71 -25.80 6.99
N GLY A 203 3.37 -25.74 6.90
CA GLY A 203 2.59 -26.57 5.99
C GLY A 203 3.01 -26.37 4.53
N ALA A 204 3.25 -25.13 4.10
CA ALA A 204 3.76 -24.82 2.78
C ALA A 204 5.20 -25.32 2.58
N CYS A 205 6.07 -25.21 3.59
CA CYS A 205 7.42 -25.77 3.55
C CYS A 205 7.41 -27.30 3.38
N ILE A 206 6.58 -28.00 4.13
CA ILE A 206 6.40 -29.45 4.01
C ILE A 206 5.86 -29.84 2.64
N CYS A 207 4.91 -29.08 2.09
CA CYS A 207 4.39 -29.29 0.74
C CYS A 207 5.51 -29.26 -0.31
N VAL A 208 6.45 -28.32 -0.22
CA VAL A 208 7.61 -28.25 -1.12
C VAL A 208 8.61 -29.40 -0.89
N LEU A 209 8.80 -29.85 0.35
CA LEU A 209 9.66 -31.01 0.65
C LEU A 209 9.09 -32.31 0.08
N ASP A 210 7.76 -32.47 0.09
CA ASP A 210 7.06 -33.64 -0.44
C ASP A 210 6.95 -33.62 -1.98
N ASP A 211 6.76 -32.43 -2.55
CA ASP A 211 6.65 -32.22 -4.00
C ASP A 211 7.49 -31.00 -4.42
N PRO A 212 8.71 -31.20 -4.93
CA PRO A 212 9.56 -30.12 -5.43
C PRO A 212 8.96 -29.32 -6.59
N GLU A 213 7.98 -29.87 -7.31
CA GLU A 213 7.28 -29.21 -8.41
C GLU A 213 5.97 -28.56 -7.99
N ALA A 214 5.68 -28.49 -6.68
CA ALA A 214 4.47 -27.87 -6.15
C ALA A 214 4.26 -26.46 -6.70
N THR A 215 3.06 -26.19 -7.20
CA THR A 215 2.68 -24.91 -7.80
C THR A 215 2.31 -23.87 -6.71
N LEU A 216 2.22 -22.60 -7.10
CA LEU A 216 1.68 -21.58 -6.21
C LEU A 216 0.27 -21.92 -5.69
N GLY A 217 -0.56 -22.57 -6.52
CA GLY A 217 -1.89 -23.01 -6.11
C GLY A 217 -1.85 -24.03 -4.97
N ASP A 218 -0.90 -24.96 -5.02
CA ASP A 218 -0.70 -25.97 -3.97
C ASP A 218 -0.22 -25.33 -2.68
N LEU A 219 0.74 -24.40 -2.76
CA LEU A 219 1.21 -23.63 -1.59
C LEU A 219 0.08 -22.85 -0.93
N MET A 220 -0.80 -22.24 -1.72
CA MET A 220 -1.92 -21.45 -1.20
C MET A 220 -3.05 -22.28 -0.58
N GLN A 221 -3.02 -23.61 -0.71
CA GLN A 221 -3.89 -24.50 0.08
C GLN A 221 -3.46 -24.53 1.55
N HIS A 222 -2.16 -24.39 1.81
CA HIS A 222 -1.58 -24.37 3.15
C HIS A 222 -1.50 -22.95 3.71
N ILE A 223 -0.91 -22.00 2.96
CA ILE A 223 -0.72 -20.62 3.35
C ILE A 223 -1.80 -19.73 2.72
N LYS A 224 -2.82 -19.42 3.50
CA LYS A 224 -4.01 -18.71 3.01
C LYS A 224 -3.75 -17.23 2.74
N GLY A 225 -2.84 -16.62 3.49
CA GLY A 225 -2.51 -15.20 3.38
C GLY A 225 -1.77 -14.69 4.62
N PRO A 226 -1.41 -13.40 4.66
CA PRO A 226 -0.84 -12.76 5.84
C PRO A 226 -1.69 -12.94 7.09
N ASP A 227 -1.05 -12.96 8.25
CA ASP A 227 -1.67 -13.12 9.55
C ASP A 227 -1.11 -12.10 10.54
N PHE A 228 -1.80 -10.98 10.70
CA PHE A 228 -1.34 -9.85 11.49
C PHE A 228 -1.53 -10.07 13.00
N PRO A 229 -0.60 -9.59 13.85
CA PRO A 229 -0.73 -9.70 15.31
C PRO A 229 -1.92 -8.92 15.84
N THR A 230 -2.31 -7.83 15.20
CA THR A 230 -3.44 -6.97 15.53
C THR A 230 -4.78 -7.47 14.97
N ARG A 231 -4.79 -8.67 14.36
CA ARG A 231 -5.98 -9.28 13.77
C ARG A 231 -6.51 -8.51 12.54
N GLY A 232 -7.78 -8.09 12.55
CA GLY A 232 -8.43 -7.41 11.43
C GLY A 232 -8.88 -8.37 10.33
N ILE A 233 -9.38 -7.79 9.24
CA ILE A 233 -9.98 -8.53 8.12
C ILE A 233 -9.28 -8.13 6.82
N ILE A 234 -8.73 -9.11 6.10
CA ILE A 234 -8.20 -8.90 4.74
C ILE A 234 -9.36 -9.04 3.75
N MET A 235 -9.52 -8.04 2.89
CA MET A 235 -10.58 -8.00 1.87
C MET A 235 -10.04 -8.49 0.52
N GLY A 236 -10.53 -9.65 0.09
CA GLY A 236 -10.17 -10.27 -1.19
C GLY A 236 -8.84 -11.03 -1.20
N ARG A 237 -8.67 -11.92 -2.18
CA ARG A 237 -7.49 -12.80 -2.33
C ARG A 237 -6.58 -12.43 -3.50
N SER A 238 -7.04 -11.56 -4.41
CA SER A 238 -6.29 -11.19 -5.61
C SER A 238 -4.94 -10.54 -5.30
N GLY A 239 -4.91 -9.63 -4.31
CA GLY A 239 -3.69 -8.98 -3.85
C GLY A 239 -2.70 -9.95 -3.18
N ILE A 240 -3.21 -10.95 -2.44
CA ILE A 240 -2.40 -12.03 -1.84
C ILE A 240 -1.74 -12.85 -2.94
N ARG A 241 -2.55 -13.30 -3.92
CA ARG A 241 -2.07 -14.12 -5.03
C ARG A 241 -1.01 -13.38 -5.86
N ALA A 242 -1.24 -12.11 -6.16
CA ALA A 242 -0.28 -11.27 -6.87
C ALA A 242 1.04 -11.14 -6.10
N ALA A 243 0.98 -10.89 -4.78
CA ALA A 243 2.15 -10.79 -3.92
C ALA A 243 2.95 -12.10 -3.88
N TYR A 244 2.29 -13.24 -3.73
CA TYR A 244 2.94 -14.55 -3.66
C TYR A 244 3.55 -14.98 -4.99
N ALA A 245 2.92 -14.58 -6.11
CA ALA A 245 3.46 -14.87 -7.46
C ALA A 245 4.67 -14.00 -7.81
N THR A 246 4.62 -12.71 -7.52
CA THR A 246 5.57 -11.72 -8.06
C THR A 246 6.45 -11.06 -7.00
N GLY A 247 6.18 -11.26 -5.72
CA GLY A 247 6.81 -10.53 -4.61
C GLY A 247 6.22 -9.15 -4.36
N ARG A 248 5.22 -8.70 -5.14
CA ARG A 248 4.55 -7.41 -4.98
C ARG A 248 3.04 -7.55 -5.04
N GLY A 249 2.36 -6.86 -4.11
CA GLY A 249 0.90 -6.87 -4.07
C GLY A 249 0.36 -5.80 -3.15
N ARG A 250 -0.97 -5.66 -3.14
CA ARG A 250 -1.66 -4.73 -2.25
C ARG A 250 -2.81 -5.46 -1.58
N LEU A 251 -2.89 -5.34 -0.27
CA LEU A 251 -3.96 -5.87 0.53
C LEU A 251 -4.79 -4.72 1.09
N VAL A 252 -6.09 -4.87 1.05
CA VAL A 252 -7.00 -4.01 1.80
C VAL A 252 -7.27 -4.68 3.14
N VAL A 253 -6.94 -4.02 4.23
CA VAL A 253 -7.14 -4.51 5.60
C VAL A 253 -8.14 -3.61 6.30
N ARG A 254 -9.21 -4.20 6.84
CA ARG A 254 -10.28 -3.52 7.57
C ARG A 254 -10.24 -3.83 9.06
N ALA A 255 -10.67 -2.87 9.84
CA ALA A 255 -11.00 -3.05 11.25
C ALA A 255 -12.19 -4.01 11.40
N ARG A 256 -12.21 -4.80 12.46
CA ARG A 256 -13.40 -5.57 12.87
C ARG A 256 -14.36 -4.66 13.59
N HIS A 257 -15.63 -4.72 13.22
CA HIS A 257 -16.69 -3.89 13.77
C HIS A 257 -17.90 -4.73 14.13
N GLU A 258 -18.69 -4.22 15.05
CA GLU A 258 -19.99 -4.74 15.43
C GLU A 258 -20.97 -3.58 15.61
N PHE A 259 -22.26 -3.83 15.31
CA PHE A 259 -23.31 -2.87 15.58
C PHE A 259 -23.99 -3.24 16.90
N GLU A 260 -24.11 -2.27 17.79
CA GLU A 260 -24.84 -2.44 19.05
C GLU A 260 -25.97 -1.40 19.13
N GLU A 261 -27.13 -1.84 19.51
CA GLU A 261 -28.25 -0.94 19.85
C GLU A 261 -28.06 -0.40 21.26
N PHE A 262 -28.33 0.88 21.47
CA PHE A 262 -28.29 1.49 22.78
C PHE A 262 -29.38 2.57 22.96
N GLY A 263 -29.92 2.71 24.16
CA GLY A 263 -31.00 3.66 24.43
C GLY A 263 -32.28 3.35 23.66
N LYS A 264 -33.02 4.38 23.28
CA LYS A 264 -34.20 4.25 22.39
C LYS A 264 -33.83 4.63 20.97
N ASP A 265 -33.88 3.66 20.07
CA ASP A 265 -33.66 3.81 18.61
C ASP A 265 -32.31 4.47 18.23
N ARG A 266 -31.25 4.11 18.91
CA ARG A 266 -29.88 4.52 18.60
C ARG A 266 -28.98 3.34 18.37
N THR A 267 -28.08 3.45 17.39
CA THR A 267 -27.07 2.44 17.08
C THR A 267 -25.68 3.03 17.32
N ARG A 268 -24.76 2.20 17.77
CA ARG A 268 -23.34 2.51 17.87
C ARG A 268 -22.51 1.49 17.11
N ILE A 269 -21.42 1.94 16.55
CA ILE A 269 -20.42 1.10 15.91
C ILE A 269 -19.31 0.85 16.94
N VAL A 270 -19.03 -0.41 17.20
CA VAL A 270 -17.98 -0.84 18.12
C VAL A 270 -16.85 -1.45 17.30
N ILE A 271 -15.65 -0.91 17.43
CA ILE A 271 -14.45 -1.41 16.76
C ILE A 271 -13.64 -2.21 17.78
N THR A 272 -13.43 -3.49 17.47
CA THR A 272 -12.74 -4.45 18.36
C THR A 272 -11.34 -4.81 17.90
N GLU A 273 -11.02 -4.62 16.60
CA GLU A 273 -9.71 -4.91 16.03
C GLU A 273 -9.35 -3.81 15.02
N LEU A 274 -8.07 -3.46 14.93
CA LEU A 274 -7.55 -2.46 14.00
C LEU A 274 -6.64 -3.09 12.95
N PRO A 275 -6.52 -2.47 11.77
CA PRO A 275 -5.50 -2.85 10.79
C PRO A 275 -4.09 -2.75 11.38
N TYR A 276 -3.20 -3.60 10.89
CA TYR A 276 -1.81 -3.64 11.34
C TYR A 276 -1.09 -2.30 11.16
N GLN A 277 -0.30 -1.90 12.16
CA GLN A 277 0.47 -0.65 12.22
C GLN A 277 -0.38 0.64 12.32
N VAL A 278 -1.66 0.54 12.62
CA VAL A 278 -2.52 1.70 12.91
C VAL A 278 -2.40 2.10 14.37
N ASN A 279 -2.15 3.39 14.61
CA ASN A 279 -2.14 3.98 15.95
C ASN A 279 -3.57 4.32 16.36
N LYS A 280 -4.06 3.70 17.45
CA LYS A 280 -5.45 3.83 17.93
C LYS A 280 -5.79 5.28 18.33
N ARG A 281 -4.93 5.95 19.10
CA ARG A 281 -5.12 7.33 19.56
C ARG A 281 -5.21 8.31 18.39
N MET A 282 -4.30 8.19 17.43
CA MET A 282 -4.27 9.06 16.25
C MET A 282 -5.47 8.81 15.34
N LEU A 283 -5.94 7.56 15.22
CA LEU A 283 -7.14 7.21 14.49
C LEU A 283 -8.37 7.88 15.10
N ILE A 284 -8.59 7.74 16.43
CA ILE A 284 -9.71 8.35 17.13
C ILE A 284 -9.68 9.88 16.97
N LYS A 285 -8.52 10.49 17.14
CA LYS A 285 -8.32 11.93 16.94
C LYS A 285 -8.67 12.36 15.53
N SER A 286 -8.18 11.65 14.52
CA SER A 286 -8.47 11.97 13.12
C SER A 286 -9.95 11.85 12.78
N ILE A 287 -10.66 10.87 13.33
CA ILE A 287 -12.11 10.73 13.15
C ILE A 287 -12.84 11.90 13.82
N ALA A 288 -12.48 12.25 15.05
CA ALA A 288 -13.07 13.38 15.78
C ALA A 288 -12.90 14.71 15.03
N GLU A 289 -11.70 15.00 14.52
CA GLU A 289 -11.42 16.17 13.69
C GLU A 289 -12.28 16.21 12.42
N GLN A 290 -12.47 15.05 11.76
CA GLN A 290 -13.35 14.97 10.58
C GLN A 290 -14.82 15.17 10.90
N VAL A 291 -15.28 14.79 12.10
CA VAL A 291 -16.66 15.07 12.58
C VAL A 291 -16.83 16.57 12.87
N GLU A 292 -15.87 17.21 13.54
CA GLU A 292 -15.86 18.65 13.81
C GLU A 292 -15.86 19.46 12.50
N ASP A 293 -15.06 19.06 11.53
CA ASP A 293 -14.98 19.65 10.18
C ASP A 293 -16.23 19.34 9.31
N LYS A 294 -17.22 18.59 9.83
CA LYS A 294 -18.41 18.13 9.09
C LYS A 294 -18.11 17.33 7.82
N ARG A 295 -16.99 16.69 7.74
CA ARG A 295 -16.63 15.74 6.66
C ARG A 295 -17.26 14.37 6.88
N LEU A 296 -17.39 13.97 8.16
CA LEU A 296 -18.11 12.78 8.60
C LEU A 296 -19.38 13.22 9.34
N ASP A 297 -20.54 13.05 8.72
CA ASP A 297 -21.83 13.28 9.38
C ASP A 297 -22.43 11.97 9.89
N GLY A 298 -23.39 12.07 10.80
CA GLY A 298 -24.07 10.92 11.38
C GLY A 298 -23.45 10.41 12.70
N ILE A 299 -22.31 10.92 13.11
CA ILE A 299 -21.65 10.58 14.38
C ILE A 299 -22.02 11.60 15.45
N SER A 300 -22.41 11.12 16.64
CA SER A 300 -22.73 11.98 17.79
C SER A 300 -21.62 12.02 18.82
N ASP A 301 -20.89 10.93 19.02
CA ASP A 301 -19.79 10.82 19.98
C ASP A 301 -18.81 9.71 19.60
N ILE A 302 -17.55 9.84 20.03
CA ILE A 302 -16.52 8.81 19.88
C ILE A 302 -15.74 8.67 21.19
N ARG A 303 -15.61 7.43 21.65
CA ARG A 303 -14.91 7.11 22.91
C ARG A 303 -13.99 5.90 22.76
N ASP A 304 -12.92 5.90 23.52
CA ASP A 304 -12.10 4.71 23.75
C ASP A 304 -12.51 4.07 25.07
N GLU A 305 -13.11 2.88 24.98
CA GLU A 305 -13.50 2.06 26.11
C GLU A 305 -12.61 0.80 26.24
N SER A 306 -11.42 0.83 25.63
CA SER A 306 -10.48 -0.28 25.70
C SER A 306 -9.99 -0.51 27.13
N ASP A 307 -9.95 -1.76 27.53
CA ASP A 307 -9.50 -2.20 28.85
C ASP A 307 -8.63 -3.45 28.74
N ARG A 308 -8.33 -4.08 29.89
CA ARG A 308 -7.56 -5.34 29.96
C ARG A 308 -8.24 -6.53 29.27
N ASN A 309 -9.53 -6.45 28.94
CA ASN A 309 -10.27 -7.51 28.24
C ASN A 309 -10.18 -7.37 26.71
N GLY A 310 -9.73 -6.22 26.21
CA GLY A 310 -9.51 -6.01 24.79
C GLY A 310 -9.75 -4.57 24.32
N MET A 311 -9.55 -4.38 23.04
CA MET A 311 -9.79 -3.12 22.35
C MET A 311 -11.29 -2.91 22.16
N ARG A 312 -11.76 -1.69 22.45
CA ARG A 312 -13.15 -1.29 22.26
C ARG A 312 -13.21 0.21 21.96
N ILE A 313 -13.33 0.57 20.70
CA ILE A 313 -13.61 1.96 20.28
C ILE A 313 -15.10 2.05 19.98
N VAL A 314 -15.78 2.96 20.63
CA VAL A 314 -17.23 3.15 20.50
C VAL A 314 -17.52 4.43 19.73
N ILE A 315 -18.24 4.30 18.63
CA ILE A 315 -18.69 5.41 17.78
C ILE A 315 -20.21 5.45 17.85
N GLU A 316 -20.76 6.42 18.57
CA GLU A 316 -22.20 6.60 18.71
C GLU A 316 -22.76 7.36 17.52
N LEU A 317 -23.84 6.86 16.95
CA LEU A 317 -24.50 7.46 15.80
C LEU A 317 -25.66 8.38 16.23
N LYS A 318 -25.95 9.37 15.40
CA LYS A 318 -27.15 10.18 15.51
C LYS A 318 -28.38 9.30 15.22
N ARG A 319 -29.53 9.67 15.77
CA ARG A 319 -30.77 8.88 15.66
C ARG A 319 -31.19 8.57 14.22
N ASP A 320 -30.98 9.53 13.32
CA ASP A 320 -31.41 9.45 11.92
C ASP A 320 -30.29 8.94 10.98
N ALA A 321 -29.15 8.53 11.52
CA ALA A 321 -28.03 8.07 10.72
C ALA A 321 -28.18 6.59 10.36
N ASN A 322 -27.96 6.25 9.07
CA ASN A 322 -27.86 4.87 8.65
C ASN A 322 -26.49 4.30 9.05
N PRO A 323 -26.44 3.26 9.92
CA PRO A 323 -25.17 2.73 10.44
C PRO A 323 -24.23 2.23 9.34
N GLN A 324 -24.76 1.59 8.29
CA GLN A 324 -23.95 1.04 7.20
C GLN A 324 -23.33 2.16 6.35
N VAL A 325 -24.08 3.24 6.10
CA VAL A 325 -23.56 4.39 5.33
C VAL A 325 -22.45 5.10 6.10
N VAL A 326 -22.63 5.29 7.41
CA VAL A 326 -21.58 5.91 8.25
C VAL A 326 -20.34 5.02 8.30
N LEU A 327 -20.51 3.71 8.47
CA LEU A 327 -19.40 2.74 8.47
C LEU A 327 -18.62 2.78 7.15
N ASN A 328 -19.31 2.79 6.01
CA ASN A 328 -18.67 2.86 4.70
C ASN A 328 -17.87 4.16 4.52
N ARG A 329 -18.40 5.29 5.01
CA ARG A 329 -17.66 6.56 5.03
C ARG A 329 -16.43 6.51 5.93
N LEU A 330 -16.55 5.87 7.10
CA LEU A 330 -15.42 5.66 8.01
C LEU A 330 -14.33 4.83 7.34
N PHE A 331 -14.66 3.74 6.64
CA PHE A 331 -13.69 2.96 5.89
C PHE A 331 -13.03 3.75 4.75
N ALA A 332 -13.79 4.59 4.06
CA ALA A 332 -13.27 5.39 2.95
C ALA A 332 -12.38 6.57 3.39
N GLN A 333 -12.62 7.13 4.57
CA GLN A 333 -12.02 8.40 5.00
C GLN A 333 -11.10 8.27 6.22
N SER A 334 -10.97 7.09 6.82
CA SER A 334 -10.14 6.89 8.00
C SER A 334 -9.26 5.64 7.89
N GLN A 335 -8.35 5.47 8.84
CA GLN A 335 -7.47 4.30 8.93
C GLN A 335 -8.18 3.04 9.48
N LEU A 336 -9.51 3.04 9.62
CA LEU A 336 -10.29 1.82 9.84
C LEU A 336 -10.22 0.86 8.65
N GLN A 337 -9.88 1.38 7.48
CA GLN A 337 -9.44 0.61 6.33
C GLN A 337 -8.11 1.15 5.83
N THR A 338 -7.12 0.28 5.67
CA THR A 338 -5.79 0.65 5.16
C THR A 338 -5.39 -0.27 4.01
N THR A 339 -4.47 0.23 3.18
CA THR A 339 -3.82 -0.59 2.15
C THR A 339 -2.44 -0.99 2.64
N PHE A 340 -2.21 -2.28 2.82
CA PHE A 340 -0.89 -2.82 3.08
C PHE A 340 -0.21 -3.17 1.75
N ALA A 341 0.81 -2.38 1.39
CA ALA A 341 1.59 -2.62 0.17
C ALA A 341 2.68 -3.66 0.46
N ILE A 342 2.57 -4.85 -0.13
CA ILE A 342 3.56 -5.92 -0.01
C ILE A 342 4.70 -5.67 -0.98
N ASN A 343 5.93 -5.77 -0.48
CA ASN A 343 7.16 -5.82 -1.27
C ASN A 343 8.14 -6.78 -0.60
N MET A 344 8.24 -8.00 -1.13
CA MET A 344 9.05 -9.08 -0.55
C MET A 344 10.51 -8.97 -1.00
N LEU A 345 11.16 -7.89 -0.61
CA LEU A 345 12.57 -7.63 -0.88
C LEU A 345 13.43 -8.13 0.28
N ALA A 346 14.38 -9.00 0.00
CA ALA A 346 15.33 -9.52 0.99
C ALA A 346 16.73 -9.72 0.37
N LEU A 347 17.72 -9.92 1.22
CA LEU A 347 19.08 -10.23 0.80
C LEU A 347 19.22 -11.73 0.54
N VAL A 348 19.72 -12.08 -0.64
CA VAL A 348 20.04 -13.43 -1.09
C VAL A 348 21.53 -13.56 -1.40
N ASP A 349 21.96 -14.76 -1.81
CA ASP A 349 23.37 -15.05 -2.17
C ASP A 349 24.35 -14.60 -1.06
N ASN A 350 24.12 -15.09 0.14
CA ASN A 350 24.96 -14.78 1.31
C ASN A 350 25.12 -13.26 1.55
N GLN A 351 23.99 -12.51 1.48
CA GLN A 351 23.87 -11.06 1.67
C GLN A 351 24.50 -10.20 0.55
N ARG A 352 24.83 -10.77 -0.59
CA ARG A 352 25.46 -10.04 -1.70
C ARG A 352 24.46 -9.31 -2.60
N GLN A 353 23.21 -9.80 -2.68
CA GLN A 353 22.23 -9.29 -3.63
C GLN A 353 20.87 -9.01 -2.97
N PRO A 354 20.35 -7.78 -3.02
CA PRO A 354 18.95 -7.51 -2.74
C PRO A 354 18.06 -7.97 -3.91
N LYS A 355 17.02 -8.76 -3.61
CA LYS A 355 16.12 -9.31 -4.64
C LYS A 355 14.67 -9.33 -4.15
N ILE A 356 13.75 -9.03 -5.05
CA ILE A 356 12.31 -9.22 -4.81
C ILE A 356 12.00 -10.68 -5.10
N LEU A 357 11.39 -11.35 -4.11
CA LEU A 357 11.20 -12.79 -4.10
C LEU A 357 9.72 -13.14 -4.14
N SER A 358 9.36 -14.19 -4.88
CA SER A 358 8.05 -14.82 -4.76
C SER A 358 7.99 -15.67 -3.47
N LEU A 359 6.77 -16.06 -3.06
CA LEU A 359 6.59 -16.95 -1.91
C LEU A 359 7.41 -18.25 -2.08
N ARG A 360 7.31 -18.86 -3.25
CA ARG A 360 8.06 -20.08 -3.56
C ARG A 360 9.56 -19.89 -3.38
N HIS A 361 10.11 -18.80 -3.89
CA HIS A 361 11.54 -18.54 -3.83
C HIS A 361 12.02 -18.34 -2.38
N ILE A 362 11.23 -17.67 -1.53
CA ILE A 362 11.57 -17.51 -0.10
C ILE A 362 11.59 -18.88 0.60
N ILE A 363 10.62 -19.74 0.30
CA ILE A 363 10.56 -21.10 0.88
C ILE A 363 11.75 -21.93 0.39
N ASP A 364 12.10 -21.88 -0.88
CA ASP A 364 13.24 -22.63 -1.43
C ASP A 364 14.55 -22.19 -0.78
N GLU A 365 14.82 -20.88 -0.66
CA GLU A 365 16.03 -20.35 0.00
C GLU A 365 16.08 -20.79 1.47
N TYR A 366 14.97 -20.76 2.18
CA TYR A 366 14.89 -21.20 3.55
C TYR A 366 15.15 -22.72 3.69
N LEU A 367 14.53 -23.54 2.86
CA LEU A 367 14.70 -25.00 2.92
C LEU A 367 16.13 -25.43 2.57
N ASN A 368 16.72 -24.86 1.52
CA ASN A 368 18.12 -25.11 1.15
C ASN A 368 19.06 -24.75 2.29
N PHE A 369 18.83 -23.63 2.95
CA PHE A 369 19.60 -23.24 4.12
C PHE A 369 19.42 -24.21 5.29
N GLN A 370 18.22 -24.69 5.55
CA GLN A 370 17.99 -25.68 6.63
C GLN A 370 18.60 -27.04 6.32
N GLU A 371 18.61 -27.49 5.07
CA GLU A 371 19.35 -28.70 4.65
C GLU A 371 20.85 -28.52 4.95
N GLU A 372 21.44 -27.36 4.61
CA GLU A 372 22.82 -27.04 4.95
C GLU A 372 23.09 -27.07 6.46
N ILE A 373 22.18 -26.48 7.26
CA ILE A 373 22.28 -26.51 8.73
C ILE A 373 22.31 -27.95 9.26
N ILE A 374 21.44 -28.83 8.77
CA ILE A 374 21.38 -30.23 9.20
C ILE A 374 22.69 -30.94 8.82
N ILE A 375 23.19 -30.73 7.61
CA ILE A 375 24.46 -31.35 7.15
C ILE A 375 25.63 -30.86 8.01
N ARG A 376 25.76 -29.56 8.24
CA ARG A 376 26.84 -28.97 9.07
C ARG A 376 26.76 -29.44 10.51
N ARG A 377 25.59 -29.44 11.12
CA ARG A 377 25.36 -29.97 12.47
C ARG A 377 25.76 -31.46 12.56
N THR A 378 25.29 -32.26 11.62
CA THR A 378 25.57 -33.68 11.60
C THR A 378 27.06 -33.96 11.45
N ARG A 379 27.75 -33.19 10.60
CA ARG A 379 29.21 -33.26 10.43
C ARG A 379 29.94 -32.91 11.72
N PHE A 380 29.52 -31.88 12.42
CA PHE A 380 30.07 -31.50 13.71
C PHE A 380 29.86 -32.62 14.76
N ASP A 381 28.64 -33.14 14.88
CA ASP A 381 28.30 -34.22 15.81
C ASP A 381 29.06 -35.51 15.46
N LEU A 382 29.25 -35.84 14.18
CA LEU A 382 30.05 -36.94 13.70
C LEU A 382 31.53 -36.79 14.13
N ASN A 383 32.11 -35.61 13.92
CA ASN A 383 33.51 -35.37 14.28
C ASN A 383 33.71 -35.51 15.81
N LYS A 384 32.81 -34.97 16.60
CA LYS A 384 32.81 -35.11 18.06
C LYS A 384 32.65 -36.57 18.50
N ALA A 385 31.78 -37.33 17.85
CA ALA A 385 31.56 -38.73 18.13
C ALA A 385 32.84 -39.57 17.75
N LEU A 386 33.46 -39.26 16.60
CA LEU A 386 34.71 -39.90 16.19
C LEU A 386 35.87 -39.59 17.15
N GLU A 387 36.03 -38.33 17.57
CA GLU A 387 37.04 -37.93 18.56
C GLU A 387 36.85 -38.70 19.88
N ARG A 388 35.62 -38.83 20.35
CA ARG A 388 35.30 -39.54 21.58
C ARG A 388 35.49 -41.04 21.43
N ALA A 389 35.03 -41.65 20.33
CA ALA A 389 35.19 -43.10 20.04
C ALA A 389 36.69 -43.44 19.95
N HIS A 390 37.49 -42.59 19.31
CA HIS A 390 38.95 -42.77 19.23
C HIS A 390 39.64 -42.79 20.60
N LEU A 391 39.22 -41.89 21.52
CA LEU A 391 39.74 -41.92 22.91
C LEU A 391 39.26 -43.20 23.64
N LEU A 392 38.01 -43.62 23.48
CA LEU A 392 37.50 -44.83 24.15
C LEU A 392 38.19 -46.08 23.66
N GLU A 393 38.52 -46.18 22.36
CA GLU A 393 39.28 -47.28 21.79
C GLU A 393 40.64 -47.42 22.48
N GLY A 394 41.38 -46.32 22.64
CA GLY A 394 42.64 -46.31 23.39
C GLY A 394 42.47 -46.73 24.86
N LEU A 395 41.42 -46.24 25.51
CA LEU A 395 41.14 -46.60 26.93
C LEU A 395 40.70 -48.06 27.08
N LEU A 396 39.97 -48.64 26.13
CA LEU A 396 39.60 -50.06 26.14
C LEU A 396 40.84 -50.94 25.91
N ILE A 397 41.74 -50.56 24.99
CA ILE A 397 43.02 -51.26 24.82
C ILE A 397 43.84 -51.25 26.12
N ALA A 398 43.87 -50.12 26.81
CA ALA A 398 44.57 -50.02 28.12
C ALA A 398 43.93 -50.87 29.22
N GLN A 399 42.59 -50.91 29.25
CA GLN A 399 41.83 -51.71 30.21
C GLN A 399 42.05 -53.24 29.99
N ASP A 400 42.11 -53.66 28.75
CA ASP A 400 42.36 -55.10 28.41
C ASP A 400 43.78 -55.51 28.72
N ASN A 401 44.74 -54.60 28.83
CA ASN A 401 46.17 -54.84 29.09
C ASN A 401 46.66 -54.12 30.34
N ILE A 402 45.82 -53.95 31.37
CA ILE A 402 46.07 -53.01 32.45
C ILE A 402 47.33 -53.25 33.21
N ASP A 403 47.71 -54.55 33.48
CA ASP A 403 48.89 -54.91 34.20
C ASP A 403 50.21 -54.50 33.44
N GLU A 404 50.16 -54.61 32.12
CA GLU A 404 51.28 -54.16 31.24
C GLU A 404 51.37 -52.65 31.14
N VAL A 405 50.25 -51.97 31.08
CA VAL A 405 50.18 -50.48 31.10
C VAL A 405 50.77 -49.94 32.41
N ILE A 406 50.35 -50.51 33.56
CA ILE A 406 50.87 -50.09 34.87
C ILE A 406 52.38 -50.35 34.96
N LYS A 407 52.84 -51.48 34.43
CA LYS A 407 54.30 -51.84 34.43
C LYS A 407 55.10 -50.83 33.59
N ILE A 408 54.64 -50.50 32.38
CA ILE A 408 55.28 -49.51 31.50
C ILE A 408 55.33 -48.12 32.17
N ILE A 409 54.24 -47.69 32.77
CA ILE A 409 54.23 -46.38 33.46
C ILE A 409 55.19 -46.32 34.64
N ARG A 410 55.30 -47.40 35.40
CA ARG A 410 56.19 -47.49 36.58
C ARG A 410 57.69 -47.58 36.19
N GLU A 411 57.99 -48.18 35.09
CA GLU A 411 59.41 -48.41 34.61
C GLU A 411 59.88 -47.21 33.78
N SER A 412 58.98 -46.32 33.32
CA SER A 412 59.32 -45.10 32.54
C SER A 412 59.64 -43.95 33.49
N TYR A 413 60.64 -43.13 33.14
CA TYR A 413 60.97 -41.86 33.82
C TYR A 413 60.11 -40.68 33.24
N ASP A 414 60.44 -40.27 32.01
CA ASP A 414 59.75 -39.16 31.34
C ASP A 414 59.11 -39.56 29.97
N ASP A 415 59.34 -40.82 29.54
CA ASP A 415 59.04 -41.37 28.22
C ASP A 415 57.82 -42.35 28.25
N ALA A 416 57.04 -42.32 29.33
CA ALA A 416 55.85 -43.20 29.49
C ALA A 416 54.89 -43.14 28.32
N ARG A 417 54.61 -41.94 27.76
CA ARG A 417 53.77 -41.76 26.65
C ARG A 417 54.27 -42.43 25.37
N GLU A 418 55.53 -42.19 25.02
CA GLU A 418 56.20 -42.79 23.87
C GLU A 418 56.26 -44.30 23.97
N ASN A 419 56.50 -44.86 25.18
CA ASN A 419 56.52 -46.28 25.42
C ASN A 419 55.13 -46.93 25.26
N LEU A 420 54.04 -46.25 25.72
CA LEU A 420 52.69 -46.72 25.51
C LEU A 420 52.31 -46.70 24.03
N MET A 421 52.69 -45.64 23.32
CA MET A 421 52.44 -45.49 21.88
C MET A 421 53.13 -46.63 21.10
N ALA A 422 54.37 -46.85 21.37
CA ALA A 422 55.18 -47.89 20.70
C ALA A 422 54.69 -49.32 20.97
N ARG A 423 54.23 -49.60 22.19
CA ARG A 423 53.79 -50.91 22.63
C ARG A 423 52.42 -51.33 22.10
N PHE A 424 51.43 -50.41 22.15
CA PHE A 424 50.05 -50.69 21.83
C PHE A 424 49.63 -50.10 20.51
N GLY A 425 50.50 -49.43 19.76
CA GLY A 425 50.11 -48.76 18.51
C GLY A 425 49.20 -47.56 18.68
N LEU A 426 49.29 -46.91 19.85
CA LEU A 426 48.40 -45.77 20.19
C LEU A 426 48.99 -44.47 19.62
N ASP A 427 48.13 -43.48 19.38
CA ASP A 427 48.60 -42.16 19.11
C ASP A 427 48.84 -41.34 20.39
N GLN A 428 49.33 -40.09 20.20
CA GLN A 428 49.72 -39.23 21.33
C GLN A 428 48.49 -38.86 22.21
N VAL A 429 47.35 -38.67 21.61
CA VAL A 429 46.11 -38.28 22.31
C VAL A 429 45.59 -39.44 23.15
N GLN A 430 45.54 -40.64 22.59
CA GLN A 430 45.17 -41.88 23.29
C GLN A 430 46.10 -42.18 24.43
N ALA A 431 47.42 -42.14 24.20
CA ALA A 431 48.44 -42.38 25.22
C ALA A 431 48.36 -41.38 26.38
N GLN A 432 48.15 -40.12 26.08
CA GLN A 432 47.92 -39.07 27.10
C GLN A 432 46.65 -39.34 27.91
N ALA A 433 45.54 -39.71 27.27
CA ALA A 433 44.32 -40.04 27.95
C ALA A 433 44.47 -41.23 28.92
N ILE A 434 45.31 -42.19 28.56
CA ILE A 434 45.64 -43.31 29.45
C ILE A 434 46.45 -42.83 30.67
N LEU A 435 47.45 -41.95 30.47
CA LEU A 435 48.22 -41.38 31.56
C LEU A 435 47.38 -40.51 32.52
N ASP A 436 46.36 -39.85 32.02
CA ASP A 436 45.46 -39.00 32.79
C ASP A 436 44.36 -39.82 33.47
N MET A 437 44.31 -41.16 33.27
CA MET A 437 43.29 -42.04 33.81
C MET A 437 43.40 -42.17 35.36
N ARG A 438 42.26 -41.98 36.01
CA ARG A 438 42.19 -42.10 37.48
C ARG A 438 42.23 -43.60 37.90
N LEU A 439 42.88 -43.90 38.99
CA LEU A 439 42.95 -45.26 39.54
C LEU A 439 41.59 -45.91 39.71
N LYS A 440 40.54 -45.18 40.01
CA LYS A 440 39.16 -45.67 40.11
C LYS A 440 38.68 -46.27 38.78
N ALA A 441 39.12 -45.79 37.65
CA ALA A 441 38.69 -46.25 36.32
C ALA A 441 39.22 -47.66 36.01
N LEU A 442 40.12 -48.22 36.81
CA LEU A 442 40.62 -49.59 36.68
C LEU A 442 39.65 -50.69 37.17
N GLN A 443 38.48 -50.36 37.67
CA GLN A 443 37.45 -51.30 38.12
C GLN A 443 36.75 -51.97 36.91
N GLY A 444 36.44 -53.28 37.01
CA GLY A 444 35.79 -54.05 35.96
C GLY A 444 34.43 -53.50 35.54
N LEU A 445 33.67 -52.85 36.44
CA LEU A 445 32.43 -52.14 36.14
C LEU A 445 32.62 -50.93 35.23
N ASP A 446 33.78 -50.24 35.28
CA ASP A 446 34.06 -49.11 34.44
C ASP A 446 34.41 -49.55 33.00
N ARG A 447 35.00 -50.74 32.83
CA ARG A 447 35.23 -51.32 31.46
C ARG A 447 33.89 -51.60 30.73
N GLU A 448 32.89 -52.16 31.42
CA GLU A 448 31.58 -52.42 30.82
C GLU A 448 30.88 -51.13 30.40
N LYS A 449 31.04 -50.08 31.20
CA LYS A 449 30.51 -48.73 30.86
C LYS A 449 31.20 -48.13 29.65
N LEU A 450 32.53 -48.22 29.56
CA LEU A 450 33.29 -47.74 28.41
C LEU A 450 32.95 -48.48 27.13
N GLN A 451 32.79 -49.80 27.21
CA GLN A 451 32.35 -50.61 26.08
C GLN A 451 30.98 -50.24 25.60
N LYS A 452 30.02 -50.08 26.52
CA LYS A 452 28.68 -49.64 26.19
C LYS A 452 28.67 -48.25 25.55
N GLU A 453 29.43 -47.31 26.12
CA GLU A 453 29.56 -45.98 25.54
C GLU A 453 30.14 -46.02 24.12
N TYR A 454 31.14 -46.87 23.89
CA TYR A 454 31.74 -47.06 22.57
C TYR A 454 30.73 -47.62 21.56
N ASP A 455 30.00 -48.68 21.97
CA ASP A 455 28.98 -49.30 21.10
C ASP A 455 27.85 -48.30 20.72
N GLU A 456 27.38 -47.51 21.69
CA GLU A 456 26.38 -46.44 21.44
C GLU A 456 26.93 -45.37 20.52
N LEU A 457 28.22 -45.02 20.63
CA LEU A 457 28.88 -44.07 19.72
C LEU A 457 29.01 -44.61 18.30
N GLU A 458 29.37 -45.89 18.16
CA GLU A 458 29.49 -46.53 16.83
C GLU A 458 28.13 -46.57 16.12
N GLU A 459 27.02 -46.83 16.82
CA GLU A 459 25.69 -46.76 16.26
C GLU A 459 25.37 -45.31 15.81
N ARG A 460 25.71 -44.31 16.62
CA ARG A 460 25.52 -42.90 16.27
C ARG A 460 26.40 -42.47 15.09
N ILE A 461 27.66 -42.91 15.03
CA ILE A 461 28.56 -42.63 13.90
C ILE A 461 28.01 -43.23 12.59
N ALA A 462 27.52 -44.49 12.67
CA ALA A 462 26.88 -45.11 11.52
C ALA A 462 25.63 -44.33 11.06
N TYR A 463 24.81 -43.86 12.00
CA TYR A 463 23.64 -43.01 11.72
C TYR A 463 24.05 -41.68 11.06
N PHE A 464 25.02 -40.95 11.62
CA PHE A 464 25.48 -39.68 11.08
C PHE A 464 26.10 -39.84 9.67
N ARG A 465 26.85 -40.89 9.42
CA ARG A 465 27.37 -41.21 8.07
C ARG A 465 26.24 -41.45 7.08
N ARG A 466 25.18 -42.16 7.50
CA ARG A 466 23.99 -42.38 6.68
C ARG A 466 23.29 -41.08 6.36
N VAL A 467 23.09 -40.19 7.33
CA VAL A 467 22.47 -38.86 7.12
C VAL A 467 23.28 -38.02 6.11
N LEU A 468 24.62 -38.02 6.21
CA LEU A 468 25.51 -37.28 5.33
C LEU A 468 25.58 -37.82 3.90
N SER A 469 25.16 -39.06 3.68
CA SER A 469 25.18 -39.75 2.37
C SER A 469 23.79 -39.84 1.68
N ASP A 470 22.75 -39.44 2.35
CA ASP A 470 21.36 -39.58 1.88
C ASP A 470 20.56 -38.26 2.03
N ASP A 471 20.44 -37.54 0.94
CA ASP A 471 19.66 -36.28 0.90
C ASP A 471 18.17 -36.48 1.24
N ALA A 472 17.59 -37.64 0.92
CA ALA A 472 16.22 -37.95 1.28
C ALA A 472 16.03 -38.03 2.79
N LEU A 473 17.04 -38.59 3.50
CA LEU A 473 17.01 -38.64 4.96
C LEU A 473 17.16 -37.25 5.59
N VAL A 474 18.00 -36.39 5.00
CA VAL A 474 18.11 -34.97 5.44
C VAL A 474 16.77 -34.27 5.36
N ARG A 475 16.05 -34.42 4.24
CA ARG A 475 14.71 -33.86 4.06
C ARG A 475 13.67 -34.42 5.02
N GLN A 476 13.76 -35.71 5.30
CA GLN A 476 12.87 -36.35 6.27
C GLN A 476 13.10 -35.79 7.69
N ILE A 477 14.36 -35.61 8.09
CA ILE A 477 14.72 -35.01 9.39
C ILE A 477 14.18 -33.55 9.45
N LEU A 478 14.36 -32.78 8.37
CA LEU A 478 13.84 -31.41 8.30
C LEU A 478 12.31 -31.37 8.44
N LYS A 479 11.61 -32.25 7.76
CA LYS A 479 10.15 -32.39 7.84
C LYS A 479 9.67 -32.70 9.27
N GLU A 480 10.33 -33.65 9.95
CA GLU A 480 10.02 -34.01 11.32
C GLU A 480 10.25 -32.86 12.30
N GLU A 481 11.38 -32.16 12.16
CA GLU A 481 11.69 -31.00 13.00
C GLU A 481 10.73 -29.84 12.80
N LEU A 482 10.37 -29.52 11.54
CA LEU A 482 9.38 -28.49 11.24
C LEU A 482 7.98 -28.87 11.78
N SER A 483 7.58 -30.12 11.64
CA SER A 483 6.30 -30.61 12.19
C SER A 483 6.25 -30.46 13.71
N ALA A 484 7.33 -30.84 14.41
CA ALA A 484 7.42 -30.69 15.86
C ALA A 484 7.37 -29.22 16.30
N LEU A 485 7.94 -28.30 15.51
CA LEU A 485 7.86 -26.85 15.78
C LEU A 485 6.43 -26.32 15.58
N ALA A 486 5.74 -26.78 14.54
CA ALA A 486 4.35 -26.41 14.28
C ALA A 486 3.41 -26.89 15.40
N GLU A 487 3.66 -28.06 15.97
CA GLU A 487 2.90 -28.57 17.14
C GLU A 487 3.21 -27.77 18.41
N LYS A 488 4.47 -27.49 18.66
CA LYS A 488 4.94 -26.85 19.90
C LYS A 488 4.57 -25.36 19.99
N PHE A 489 4.69 -24.61 18.90
CA PHE A 489 4.57 -23.14 18.87
C PHE A 489 3.42 -22.64 18.00
N GLY A 490 2.83 -23.50 17.20
CA GLY A 490 1.76 -23.10 16.29
C GLY A 490 0.45 -22.76 17.02
N ASP A 491 -0.20 -21.71 16.59
CA ASP A 491 -1.46 -21.21 17.08
C ASP A 491 -2.51 -21.06 15.95
N GLU A 492 -3.70 -20.62 16.31
CA GLU A 492 -4.76 -20.33 15.36
C GLU A 492 -4.48 -19.02 14.58
N ARG A 493 -4.99 -18.94 13.36
CA ARG A 493 -5.00 -17.73 12.56
C ARG A 493 -5.74 -16.61 13.29
N LYS A 494 -5.13 -15.42 13.34
CA LYS A 494 -5.69 -14.22 13.98
C LYS A 494 -6.48 -13.36 13.00
N THR A 495 -5.96 -13.18 11.78
CA THR A 495 -6.56 -12.33 10.74
C THR A 495 -7.54 -13.12 9.89
N GLU A 496 -8.77 -12.64 9.79
CA GLU A 496 -9.78 -13.19 8.90
C GLU A 496 -9.52 -12.78 7.44
N ILE A 497 -9.78 -13.68 6.49
CA ILE A 497 -9.74 -13.37 5.05
C ILE A 497 -11.15 -13.54 4.53
N GLN A 498 -11.77 -12.44 4.10
CA GLN A 498 -13.08 -12.46 3.47
C GLN A 498 -12.91 -12.46 1.95
N ASP A 499 -13.56 -13.41 1.31
CA ASP A 499 -13.69 -13.38 -0.15
C ASP A 499 -14.62 -12.22 -0.49
N VAL A 500 -14.10 -11.24 -1.18
CA VAL A 500 -14.94 -10.26 -1.86
C VAL A 500 -15.54 -11.03 -3.04
N VAL A 501 -16.80 -11.41 -2.93
CA VAL A 501 -17.59 -11.79 -4.09
C VAL A 501 -17.56 -10.59 -5.00
N ASP A 502 -16.88 -10.69 -6.13
CA ASP A 502 -16.56 -9.63 -7.11
C ASP A 502 -16.68 -8.26 -6.46
N GLU A 503 -15.73 -7.39 -6.54
CA GLU A 503 -15.86 -6.05 -5.96
C GLU A 503 -17.31 -5.60 -6.10
N ILE A 504 -18.15 -5.90 -5.09
CA ILE A 504 -19.39 -5.16 -4.91
C ILE A 504 -18.85 -3.79 -4.58
N ASP A 505 -18.58 -3.07 -5.62
CA ASP A 505 -18.14 -1.68 -5.54
C ASP A 505 -19.18 -1.05 -4.60
N ILE A 506 -18.76 -0.22 -3.67
CA ILE A 506 -19.70 0.59 -2.86
C ILE A 506 -20.75 1.22 -3.79
N VAL A 507 -20.43 1.37 -5.05
CA VAL A 507 -21.30 1.75 -6.17
C VAL A 507 -22.53 0.85 -6.27
N ASP A 508 -22.43 -0.46 -6.13
CA ASP A 508 -23.56 -1.40 -6.27
C ASP A 508 -24.55 -1.36 -5.09
N LEU A 509 -24.15 -0.77 -3.97
CA LEU A 509 -25.00 -0.53 -2.79
C LEU A 509 -25.66 0.86 -2.80
N ILE A 510 -25.26 1.73 -3.71
CA ILE A 510 -25.84 3.07 -3.90
C ILE A 510 -26.81 3.00 -5.06
N GLU A 511 -28.06 3.37 -4.79
CA GLU A 511 -29.08 3.43 -5.83
C GLU A 511 -28.62 4.34 -6.97
N GLU A 512 -28.65 3.83 -8.20
CA GLU A 512 -28.32 4.62 -9.37
C GLU A 512 -29.48 5.58 -9.67
N GLU A 513 -29.24 6.86 -9.46
CA GLU A 513 -30.21 7.90 -9.78
C GLU A 513 -29.58 9.05 -10.57
N GLN A 514 -30.38 9.71 -11.37
CA GLN A 514 -29.98 10.95 -12.05
C GLN A 514 -30.06 12.15 -11.12
N CYS A 515 -28.96 12.88 -11.02
CA CYS A 515 -28.83 14.07 -10.18
C CYS A 515 -28.42 15.29 -11.01
N VAL A 516 -28.86 16.45 -10.57
CA VAL A 516 -28.41 17.78 -11.04
C VAL A 516 -27.21 18.19 -10.16
N PHE A 517 -26.06 18.35 -10.78
CA PHE A 517 -24.86 18.88 -10.15
C PHE A 517 -24.73 20.36 -10.42
N THR A 518 -24.59 21.16 -9.39
CA THR A 518 -24.53 22.62 -9.48
C THR A 518 -23.25 23.14 -8.84
N LEU A 519 -22.49 24.00 -9.54
CA LEU A 519 -21.29 24.67 -9.07
C LEU A 519 -21.48 26.19 -9.11
N THR A 520 -21.06 26.86 -8.04
CA THR A 520 -21.04 28.33 -7.99
C THR A 520 -19.64 28.89 -8.22
N LYS A 521 -19.58 30.20 -8.56
CA LYS A 521 -18.33 30.95 -8.77
C LYS A 521 -17.43 30.98 -7.52
N ALA A 522 -18.05 30.98 -6.32
CA ALA A 522 -17.34 30.88 -5.05
C ALA A 522 -16.87 29.47 -4.69
N GLY A 523 -17.10 28.47 -5.58
CA GLY A 523 -16.65 27.10 -5.41
C GLY A 523 -17.54 26.24 -4.51
N TYR A 524 -18.83 26.52 -4.39
CA TYR A 524 -19.79 25.62 -3.72
C TYR A 524 -20.39 24.65 -4.71
N ILE A 525 -20.42 23.38 -4.33
CA ILE A 525 -20.98 22.29 -5.12
C ILE A 525 -22.04 21.53 -4.35
N LYS A 526 -23.04 21.03 -5.06
CA LYS A 526 -24.04 20.09 -4.56
C LYS A 526 -24.55 19.19 -5.66
N ARG A 527 -25.15 18.06 -5.26
CA ARG A 527 -26.05 17.27 -6.12
C ARG A 527 -27.45 17.28 -5.57
N THR A 528 -28.45 17.27 -6.46
CA THR A 528 -29.86 17.19 -6.11
C THR A 528 -30.54 16.22 -7.07
N PRO A 529 -31.33 15.24 -6.61
CA PRO A 529 -32.06 14.33 -7.48
C PRO A 529 -32.88 15.09 -8.53
N VAL A 530 -32.87 14.65 -9.79
CA VAL A 530 -33.65 15.28 -10.86
C VAL A 530 -35.13 15.21 -10.55
N SER A 531 -35.60 14.17 -9.87
CA SER A 531 -36.98 13.97 -9.43
C SER A 531 -37.54 15.11 -8.54
N GLU A 532 -36.67 15.83 -7.85
CA GLU A 532 -37.08 17.00 -7.08
C GLU A 532 -37.57 18.18 -7.96
N TYR A 533 -37.25 18.20 -9.24
CA TYR A 533 -37.61 19.25 -10.19
C TYR A 533 -38.75 18.77 -11.10
N ALA A 534 -39.99 19.15 -10.80
CA ALA A 534 -41.15 18.81 -11.63
C ALA A 534 -41.10 19.53 -12.99
N ALA A 535 -41.50 18.84 -14.07
CA ALA A 535 -41.52 19.39 -15.41
C ALA A 535 -42.53 20.55 -15.54
N GLN A 536 -42.19 21.53 -16.37
CA GLN A 536 -43.04 22.73 -16.65
C GLN A 536 -43.23 22.90 -18.15
N SER A 537 -44.36 23.46 -18.57
CA SER A 537 -44.58 23.85 -19.97
C SER A 537 -43.61 24.95 -20.41
N LYS A 538 -43.27 25.00 -21.73
CA LYS A 538 -42.49 26.09 -22.33
C LYS A 538 -43.01 27.46 -21.93
N GLY A 539 -42.15 28.42 -21.66
CA GLY A 539 -42.49 29.75 -21.20
C GLY A 539 -42.86 29.85 -19.72
N GLY A 540 -42.63 28.80 -18.93
CA GLY A 540 -42.75 28.83 -17.46
C GLY A 540 -41.76 29.80 -16.83
N MET A 541 -42.01 30.20 -15.56
CA MET A 541 -41.17 31.16 -14.82
C MET A 541 -40.13 30.53 -13.91
N GLY A 542 -40.04 29.19 -13.87
CA GLY A 542 -39.02 28.46 -13.08
C GLY A 542 -39.21 28.52 -11.55
N LYS A 543 -38.40 27.75 -10.83
CA LYS A 543 -38.33 27.69 -9.36
C LYS A 543 -36.89 27.96 -8.89
N LYS A 544 -36.73 28.44 -7.66
CA LYS A 544 -35.39 28.70 -7.09
C LYS A 544 -34.65 27.39 -6.96
N GLY A 545 -33.52 27.25 -7.66
CA GLY A 545 -32.69 26.04 -7.70
C GLY A 545 -31.56 25.99 -6.70
N MET A 546 -31.11 27.14 -6.16
CA MET A 546 -30.07 27.24 -5.16
C MET A 546 -30.15 28.57 -4.40
N SER A 547 -29.76 28.57 -3.12
CA SER A 547 -29.53 29.80 -2.35
C SER A 547 -28.09 30.22 -2.46
N THR A 548 -27.81 31.34 -3.11
CA THR A 548 -26.46 31.92 -3.21
C THR A 548 -26.29 33.06 -2.19
N ARG A 549 -25.05 33.44 -1.87
CA ARG A 549 -24.78 34.73 -1.18
C ARG A 549 -24.98 35.86 -2.16
N GLU A 550 -25.16 37.10 -1.68
CA GLU A 550 -25.47 38.28 -2.50
C GLU A 550 -24.48 38.52 -3.66
N GLU A 551 -23.27 37.94 -3.62
CA GLU A 551 -22.21 38.09 -4.62
C GLU A 551 -21.78 36.75 -5.30
N ASP A 552 -22.50 35.62 -5.06
CA ASP A 552 -22.15 34.33 -5.61
C ASP A 552 -23.14 33.89 -6.70
N GLU A 553 -22.62 33.47 -7.85
CA GLU A 553 -23.36 33.11 -9.04
C GLU A 553 -23.18 31.63 -9.38
N VAL A 554 -24.21 30.98 -9.94
CA VAL A 554 -24.10 29.63 -10.49
C VAL A 554 -23.31 29.69 -11.80
N VAL A 555 -22.22 28.94 -11.85
CA VAL A 555 -21.32 28.92 -13.02
C VAL A 555 -21.55 27.73 -13.92
N SER A 556 -21.91 26.58 -13.35
CA SER A 556 -22.10 25.35 -14.11
C SER A 556 -23.21 24.51 -13.51
N VAL A 557 -24.01 23.90 -14.40
CA VAL A 557 -25.02 22.89 -14.07
C VAL A 557 -24.95 21.78 -15.11
N PHE A 558 -25.05 20.54 -14.69
CA PHE A 558 -25.20 19.37 -15.56
C PHE A 558 -25.91 18.25 -14.83
N THR A 559 -26.41 17.30 -15.57
CA THR A 559 -26.96 16.06 -15.01
C THR A 559 -25.99 14.92 -15.24
N ALA A 560 -25.93 14.04 -14.26
CA ALA A 560 -25.15 12.82 -14.33
C ALA A 560 -25.74 11.80 -13.36
N SER A 561 -25.43 10.50 -13.57
CA SER A 561 -25.76 9.45 -12.62
C SER A 561 -24.90 9.58 -11.35
N THR A 562 -25.43 9.11 -10.22
CA THR A 562 -24.65 8.91 -8.99
C THR A 562 -23.43 8.03 -9.21
N HIS A 563 -23.47 7.13 -10.20
CA HIS A 563 -22.40 6.18 -10.55
C HIS A 563 -21.40 6.73 -11.55
N ASP A 564 -21.66 7.86 -12.21
CA ASP A 564 -20.74 8.47 -13.16
C ASP A 564 -19.50 9.05 -12.45
N TYR A 565 -18.38 9.10 -13.16
CA TYR A 565 -17.22 9.88 -12.74
C TYR A 565 -17.43 11.35 -13.04
N ILE A 566 -17.20 12.20 -12.07
CA ILE A 566 -17.15 13.64 -12.22
C ILE A 566 -15.67 14.05 -12.28
N LEU A 567 -15.29 14.69 -13.39
CA LEU A 567 -13.96 15.24 -13.60
C LEU A 567 -14.00 16.74 -13.33
N PHE A 568 -13.10 17.21 -12.48
CA PHE A 568 -12.96 18.61 -12.12
C PHE A 568 -11.70 19.14 -12.76
N PHE A 569 -11.84 20.10 -13.68
CA PHE A 569 -10.71 20.76 -14.32
C PHE A 569 -10.47 22.13 -13.69
N THR A 570 -9.21 22.42 -13.41
CA THR A 570 -8.79 23.64 -12.73
C THR A 570 -8.11 24.62 -13.69
N ASP A 571 -8.00 25.87 -13.25
CA ASP A 571 -7.31 26.95 -13.95
C ASP A 571 -5.80 26.68 -14.15
N THR A 572 -5.24 25.74 -13.43
CA THR A 572 -3.85 25.25 -13.62
C THR A 572 -3.73 24.13 -14.65
N GLY A 573 -4.84 23.69 -15.25
CA GLY A 573 -4.88 22.57 -16.21
C GLY A 573 -4.77 21.19 -15.56
N LYS A 574 -5.01 21.08 -14.26
CA LYS A 574 -5.13 19.80 -13.56
C LYS A 574 -6.53 19.25 -13.68
N VAL A 575 -6.63 17.92 -13.54
CA VAL A 575 -7.91 17.21 -13.45
C VAL A 575 -7.94 16.36 -12.18
N TYR A 576 -9.06 16.43 -11.47
CA TYR A 576 -9.40 15.59 -10.32
C TYR A 576 -10.60 14.72 -10.69
N ARG A 577 -10.74 13.56 -10.04
CA ARG A 577 -11.82 12.61 -10.32
C ARG A 577 -12.54 12.20 -9.04
N LYS A 578 -13.88 12.23 -9.05
CA LYS A 578 -14.75 11.70 -8.01
C LYS A 578 -15.93 10.97 -8.64
N LYS A 579 -16.53 10.03 -7.92
CA LYS A 579 -17.82 9.44 -8.28
C LYS A 579 -18.94 10.43 -7.90
N GLY A 580 -20.04 10.45 -8.66
CA GLY A 580 -21.17 11.35 -8.41
C GLY A 580 -21.73 11.23 -6.99
N TYR A 581 -21.86 10.02 -6.46
CA TYR A 581 -22.31 9.76 -5.09
C TYR A 581 -21.38 10.32 -3.99
N GLN A 582 -20.12 10.60 -4.29
CA GLN A 582 -19.17 11.20 -3.35
C GLN A 582 -19.39 12.71 -3.16
N ILE A 583 -20.21 13.32 -4.00
CA ILE A 583 -20.66 14.71 -3.86
C ILE A 583 -21.91 14.70 -2.98
N PRO A 584 -21.94 15.44 -1.87
CA PRO A 584 -23.05 15.42 -0.94
C PRO A 584 -24.34 15.84 -1.59
N GLU A 585 -25.41 15.11 -1.25
CA GLU A 585 -26.77 15.45 -1.61
C GLU A 585 -27.25 16.66 -0.78
N SER A 586 -28.00 17.52 -1.42
CA SER A 586 -28.55 18.71 -0.79
C SER A 586 -29.86 19.11 -1.45
N GLY A 587 -30.82 19.55 -0.67
CA GLY A 587 -32.11 20.02 -1.18
C GLY A 587 -31.96 21.21 -2.13
N LYS A 588 -33.03 21.51 -2.87
CA LYS A 588 -33.11 22.57 -3.92
C LYS A 588 -32.54 23.91 -3.49
N THR A 589 -32.86 24.36 -2.29
CA THR A 589 -32.52 25.70 -1.78
C THR A 589 -31.19 25.70 -0.99
N ALA A 590 -30.61 24.57 -0.71
CA ALA A 590 -29.36 24.48 0.05
C ALA A 590 -28.18 25.04 -0.75
N LYS A 591 -27.20 25.58 -0.04
CA LYS A 591 -25.98 26.17 -0.61
C LYS A 591 -24.97 25.15 -1.14
N GLY A 592 -25.01 23.91 -0.64
CA GLY A 592 -24.03 22.90 -0.92
C GLY A 592 -22.76 23.05 -0.05
N ILE A 593 -21.69 22.35 -0.40
CA ILE A 593 -20.40 22.37 0.29
C ILE A 593 -19.33 23.03 -0.56
N ASN A 594 -18.29 23.55 0.08
CA ASN A 594 -17.14 24.09 -0.65
C ASN A 594 -16.33 22.97 -1.32
N MET A 595 -15.90 23.20 -2.56
CA MET A 595 -15.18 22.25 -3.41
C MET A 595 -13.88 21.73 -2.77
N VAL A 596 -13.19 22.53 -1.95
CA VAL A 596 -11.97 22.11 -1.22
C VAL A 596 -12.23 20.93 -0.26
N ASN A 597 -13.50 20.71 0.13
CA ASN A 597 -13.91 19.58 0.94
C ASN A 597 -14.22 18.31 0.11
N VAL A 598 -14.30 18.45 -1.20
CA VAL A 598 -14.56 17.36 -2.15
C VAL A 598 -13.26 16.86 -2.79
N ILE A 599 -12.42 17.78 -3.23
CA ILE A 599 -11.14 17.50 -3.90
C ILE A 599 -9.98 18.25 -3.23
N GLN A 600 -8.77 17.68 -3.31
CA GLN A 600 -7.57 18.30 -2.74
C GLN A 600 -6.93 19.28 -3.73
N VAL A 601 -7.55 20.47 -3.90
CA VAL A 601 -7.00 21.54 -4.70
C VAL A 601 -5.85 22.26 -3.97
N GLU A 602 -4.89 22.78 -4.73
CA GLU A 602 -3.82 23.61 -4.18
C GLU A 602 -4.32 24.99 -3.77
N THR A 603 -3.59 25.65 -2.89
CA THR A 603 -3.96 27.01 -2.43
C THR A 603 -4.01 27.98 -3.62
N GLY A 604 -5.18 28.56 -3.86
CA GLY A 604 -5.42 29.50 -4.97
C GLY A 604 -5.91 28.87 -6.27
N GLU A 605 -5.88 27.53 -6.39
CA GLU A 605 -6.39 26.80 -7.55
C GLU A 605 -7.94 26.80 -7.55
N LYS A 606 -8.53 27.09 -8.70
CA LYS A 606 -9.99 27.17 -8.86
C LYS A 606 -10.50 26.18 -9.90
N VAL A 607 -11.61 25.53 -9.60
CA VAL A 607 -12.30 24.67 -10.57
C VAL A 607 -13.01 25.54 -11.59
N GLN A 608 -12.65 25.39 -12.87
CA GLN A 608 -13.24 26.11 -14.00
C GLN A 608 -14.34 25.31 -14.70
N ALA A 609 -14.19 24.01 -14.80
CA ALA A 609 -15.16 23.15 -15.47
C ALA A 609 -15.37 21.84 -14.70
N MET A 610 -16.60 21.38 -14.71
CA MET A 610 -16.98 20.03 -14.28
C MET A 610 -17.55 19.26 -15.46
N LEU A 611 -17.17 18.00 -15.56
CA LEU A 611 -17.61 17.12 -16.64
C LEU A 611 -17.89 15.75 -16.09
N HIS A 612 -18.91 15.11 -16.59
CA HIS A 612 -19.19 13.74 -16.24
C HIS A 612 -18.67 12.80 -17.33
N PHE A 613 -18.29 11.62 -16.89
CA PHE A 613 -17.79 10.55 -17.72
C PHE A 613 -18.35 9.23 -17.19
N ARG A 614 -19.02 8.46 -18.05
CA ARG A 614 -19.53 7.14 -17.70
C ARG A 614 -18.51 6.08 -18.10
N GLU A 615 -18.15 5.21 -17.18
CA GLU A 615 -17.36 4.03 -17.46
C GLU A 615 -18.31 2.97 -18.05
N THR A 616 -18.30 2.81 -19.38
CA THR A 616 -19.06 1.80 -20.10
C THR A 616 -18.11 0.73 -20.63
N ASP A 617 -18.61 -0.45 -20.97
CA ASP A 617 -17.81 -1.52 -21.59
C ASP A 617 -17.23 -1.08 -22.93
N ASP A 618 -17.86 -0.15 -23.64
CA ASP A 618 -17.34 0.61 -24.77
C ASP A 618 -16.50 1.76 -24.24
N LYS A 619 -15.27 1.51 -23.85
CA LYS A 619 -14.35 2.54 -23.33
C LYS A 619 -14.10 3.59 -24.42
N PRO A 620 -14.40 4.87 -24.17
CA PRO A 620 -14.05 5.94 -25.09
C PRO A 620 -12.54 5.94 -25.31
N MET A 621 -12.09 6.00 -26.54
CA MET A 621 -10.67 5.99 -26.90
C MET A 621 -10.00 7.34 -26.58
N TYR A 622 -10.79 8.44 -26.64
CA TYR A 622 -10.27 9.80 -26.50
C TYR A 622 -11.19 10.70 -25.70
N LEU A 623 -10.60 11.73 -25.08
CA LEU A 623 -11.30 12.90 -24.61
C LEU A 623 -11.03 14.06 -25.59
N PHE A 624 -12.08 14.57 -26.21
CA PHE A 624 -12.04 15.73 -27.06
C PHE A 624 -12.31 16.99 -26.25
N MET A 625 -11.31 17.84 -26.07
CA MET A 625 -11.34 19.04 -25.24
C MET A 625 -11.47 20.30 -26.10
N THR A 626 -12.28 21.24 -25.67
CA THR A 626 -12.49 22.51 -26.37
C THR A 626 -12.41 23.67 -25.41
N THR A 627 -11.60 24.67 -25.72
CA THR A 627 -11.40 25.87 -24.90
C THR A 627 -12.26 27.04 -25.38
N ARG A 628 -12.43 28.06 -24.53
CA ARG A 628 -13.17 29.29 -24.81
C ARG A 628 -12.61 30.04 -26.02
N ASN A 629 -11.30 30.07 -26.20
CA ASN A 629 -10.63 30.74 -27.31
C ASN A 629 -10.61 29.90 -28.61
N GLY A 630 -11.30 28.74 -28.63
CA GLY A 630 -11.45 27.91 -29.80
C GLY A 630 -10.31 26.94 -30.06
N THR A 631 -9.44 26.71 -29.12
CA THR A 631 -8.42 25.66 -29.15
C THR A 631 -9.06 24.31 -28.83
N VAL A 632 -8.66 23.27 -29.58
CA VAL A 632 -9.14 21.90 -29.40
C VAL A 632 -7.98 20.94 -29.22
N LYS A 633 -8.23 19.88 -28.45
CA LYS A 633 -7.25 18.84 -28.16
C LYS A 633 -7.93 17.48 -28.08
N ARG A 634 -7.32 16.47 -28.65
CA ARG A 634 -7.77 15.08 -28.52
C ARG A 634 -6.74 14.33 -27.65
N LEU A 635 -7.16 13.89 -26.46
CA LEU A 635 -6.33 13.23 -25.48
C LEU A 635 -6.73 11.76 -25.37
N PRO A 636 -5.80 10.78 -25.56
CA PRO A 636 -6.11 9.38 -25.29
C PRO A 636 -6.50 9.15 -23.81
N VAL A 637 -7.61 8.46 -23.57
CA VAL A 637 -8.13 8.20 -22.21
C VAL A 637 -7.13 7.41 -21.35
N GLU A 638 -6.32 6.58 -21.98
CA GLU A 638 -5.27 5.81 -21.30
C GLU A 638 -4.28 6.66 -20.49
N GLN A 639 -4.07 7.90 -20.90
CA GLN A 639 -3.20 8.85 -20.19
C GLN A 639 -3.82 9.37 -18.87
N LEU A 640 -5.11 9.11 -18.62
CA LEU A 640 -5.85 9.50 -17.42
C LEU A 640 -6.24 8.30 -16.53
N LYS A 641 -5.73 7.09 -16.80
CA LYS A 641 -6.08 5.88 -15.99
C LYS A 641 -5.76 6.03 -14.50
N ASN A 642 -4.72 6.77 -14.16
CA ASN A 642 -4.20 6.89 -12.79
C ASN A 642 -4.26 8.34 -12.28
N ILE A 643 -5.47 8.90 -12.13
CA ILE A 643 -5.63 10.20 -11.49
C ILE A 643 -5.45 10.04 -9.98
N ARG A 644 -4.36 10.61 -9.45
CA ARG A 644 -4.06 10.62 -8.02
C ARG A 644 -5.00 11.58 -7.29
N GLN A 645 -5.11 11.46 -5.95
CA GLN A 645 -5.95 12.34 -5.14
C GLN A 645 -5.57 13.83 -5.26
N ASN A 646 -4.28 14.12 -5.52
CA ASN A 646 -3.75 15.47 -5.75
C ASN A 646 -3.89 15.94 -7.21
N GLY A 647 -4.69 15.24 -8.03
CA GLY A 647 -4.90 15.53 -9.44
C GLY A 647 -3.71 15.23 -10.35
N ILE A 648 -3.93 15.31 -11.65
CA ILE A 648 -2.88 15.21 -12.67
C ILE A 648 -3.09 16.31 -13.73
N ARG A 649 -2.01 16.75 -14.38
CA ARG A 649 -2.12 17.71 -15.48
C ARG A 649 -2.75 17.03 -16.71
N ALA A 650 -3.84 17.61 -17.26
CA ALA A 650 -4.56 17.10 -18.42
C ALA A 650 -4.32 17.93 -19.69
N LEU A 651 -4.09 19.23 -19.52
CA LEU A 651 -3.78 20.15 -20.63
C LEU A 651 -2.97 21.33 -20.11
N THR A 652 -2.35 22.05 -21.05
CA THR A 652 -1.78 23.38 -20.80
C THR A 652 -2.73 24.40 -21.44
N LEU A 653 -3.16 25.37 -20.67
CA LEU A 653 -4.01 26.48 -21.14
C LEU A 653 -3.13 27.69 -21.46
N ASP A 654 -3.49 28.42 -22.53
CA ASP A 654 -2.93 29.74 -22.80
C ASP A 654 -3.43 30.74 -21.76
N GLU A 655 -2.70 31.83 -21.55
CA GLU A 655 -3.07 32.86 -20.58
C GLU A 655 -4.46 33.46 -20.90
N GLY A 656 -5.36 33.41 -19.94
CA GLY A 656 -6.73 33.88 -20.08
C GLY A 656 -7.70 32.95 -20.82
N ASP A 657 -7.26 31.79 -21.27
CA ASP A 657 -8.14 30.76 -21.86
C ASP A 657 -8.76 29.84 -20.78
N GLN A 658 -9.88 29.22 -21.09
CA GLN A 658 -10.65 28.35 -20.21
C GLN A 658 -11.14 27.10 -20.93
N LEU A 659 -11.12 25.97 -20.26
CA LEU A 659 -11.71 24.73 -20.77
C LEU A 659 -13.24 24.78 -20.61
N ILE A 660 -13.99 24.68 -21.71
CA ILE A 660 -15.47 24.75 -21.67
C ILE A 660 -16.17 23.46 -21.99
N SER A 661 -15.55 22.55 -22.73
CA SER A 661 -16.18 21.27 -23.07
C SER A 661 -15.16 20.16 -23.16
N VAL A 662 -15.54 19.00 -22.63
CA VAL A 662 -14.86 17.72 -22.90
C VAL A 662 -15.90 16.70 -23.30
N LYS A 663 -15.62 15.95 -24.37
CA LYS A 663 -16.44 14.87 -24.88
C LYS A 663 -15.63 13.61 -24.98
N ASP A 664 -16.24 12.50 -24.58
CA ASP A 664 -15.75 11.15 -24.87
C ASP A 664 -15.94 10.85 -26.36
N THR A 665 -14.94 10.34 -27.04
CA THR A 665 -15.03 9.96 -28.45
C THR A 665 -14.31 8.63 -28.72
N ASP A 666 -14.78 7.93 -29.75
CA ASP A 666 -14.25 6.63 -30.20
C ASP A 666 -13.21 6.73 -31.32
N GLY A 667 -12.90 7.96 -31.76
CA GLY A 667 -12.00 8.22 -32.87
C GLY A 667 -12.67 8.48 -34.22
N ASP A 668 -14.00 8.25 -34.33
CA ASP A 668 -14.77 8.35 -35.58
C ASP A 668 -16.01 9.26 -35.42
N GLN A 669 -15.90 10.33 -34.66
CA GLN A 669 -17.01 11.25 -34.41
C GLN A 669 -16.87 12.58 -35.13
N TYR A 670 -18.00 13.18 -35.51
CA TYR A 670 -18.06 14.58 -35.92
C TYR A 670 -18.29 15.48 -34.72
N ILE A 671 -17.49 16.55 -34.62
CA ILE A 671 -17.58 17.54 -33.56
C ILE A 671 -18.16 18.83 -34.11
N LEU A 672 -19.18 19.35 -33.41
CA LEU A 672 -19.80 20.65 -33.68
C LEU A 672 -19.38 21.61 -32.58
N ILE A 673 -18.76 22.74 -32.94
CA ILE A 673 -18.40 23.83 -32.02
C ILE A 673 -19.26 25.04 -32.36
N ALA A 674 -19.83 25.68 -31.34
CA ALA A 674 -20.62 26.90 -31.54
C ALA A 674 -20.08 28.06 -30.69
N THR A 675 -20.27 29.29 -31.21
CA THR A 675 -19.81 30.53 -30.61
C THR A 675 -20.95 31.36 -30.05
N HIS A 676 -20.60 32.24 -29.14
CA HIS A 676 -21.49 33.22 -28.49
C HIS A 676 -22.25 34.10 -29.51
N ASP A 677 -21.60 34.53 -30.57
CA ASP A 677 -22.15 35.40 -31.62
C ASP A 677 -22.86 34.66 -32.75
N GLY A 678 -23.09 33.35 -32.57
CA GLY A 678 -23.96 32.58 -33.44
C GLY A 678 -23.27 31.91 -34.64
N GLN A 679 -21.97 31.66 -34.60
CA GLN A 679 -21.29 30.86 -35.60
C GLN A 679 -21.16 29.40 -35.12
N ALA A 680 -20.99 28.47 -36.05
CA ALA A 680 -20.66 27.09 -35.74
C ALA A 680 -19.80 26.45 -36.80
N VAL A 681 -18.93 25.50 -36.39
CA VAL A 681 -18.12 24.66 -37.28
C VAL A 681 -18.36 23.20 -36.96
N ARG A 682 -18.46 22.37 -38.00
CA ARG A 682 -18.57 20.90 -37.88
C ARG A 682 -17.41 20.26 -38.63
N PHE A 683 -16.65 19.43 -37.98
CA PHE A 683 -15.49 18.72 -38.57
C PHE A 683 -15.35 17.34 -37.95
N HIS A 684 -14.61 16.46 -38.63
CA HIS A 684 -14.30 15.12 -38.11
C HIS A 684 -13.18 15.20 -37.04
N GLU A 685 -13.32 14.46 -35.95
CA GLU A 685 -12.34 14.50 -34.85
C GLU A 685 -10.92 14.05 -35.25
N SER A 686 -10.80 13.23 -36.34
CA SER A 686 -9.49 12.83 -36.87
C SER A 686 -8.68 14.00 -37.42
N ASP A 687 -9.31 15.15 -37.75
CA ASP A 687 -8.60 16.38 -38.11
C ASP A 687 -7.74 16.93 -36.97
N VAL A 688 -7.97 16.43 -35.74
CA VAL A 688 -7.19 16.73 -34.55
C VAL A 688 -6.37 15.50 -34.16
N ARG A 689 -5.06 15.53 -34.37
CA ARG A 689 -4.18 14.43 -33.98
C ARG A 689 -4.24 14.17 -32.45
N PRO A 690 -4.10 12.93 -31.99
CA PRO A 690 -3.93 12.64 -30.58
C PRO A 690 -2.71 13.36 -30.00
N MET A 691 -2.85 13.95 -28.80
CA MET A 691 -1.80 14.73 -28.15
C MET A 691 -1.63 14.31 -26.70
N GLY A 692 -0.42 14.47 -26.17
CA GLY A 692 -0.09 14.19 -24.78
C GLY A 692 -0.68 15.20 -23.80
N ARG A 693 -0.71 14.87 -22.51
CA ARG A 693 -1.32 15.66 -21.42
C ARG A 693 -0.84 17.11 -21.33
N THR A 694 0.43 17.37 -21.63
CA THR A 694 1.06 18.71 -21.53
C THR A 694 0.90 19.58 -22.77
N ALA A 695 0.30 19.07 -23.85
CA ALA A 695 0.08 19.85 -25.06
C ALA A 695 -1.05 20.89 -24.87
N VAL A 696 -0.91 22.05 -25.50
CA VAL A 696 -1.93 23.11 -25.53
C VAL A 696 -3.11 22.71 -26.43
N GLY A 697 -2.84 22.19 -27.60
CA GLY A 697 -3.85 21.85 -28.60
C GLY A 697 -3.62 22.52 -29.94
N VAL A 698 -4.65 22.52 -30.79
CA VAL A 698 -4.66 23.14 -32.12
C VAL A 698 -5.94 23.95 -32.29
N ARG A 699 -5.95 24.88 -33.25
CA ARG A 699 -7.11 25.72 -33.53
C ARG A 699 -8.27 24.89 -34.09
N GLY A 700 -9.42 24.93 -33.39
CA GLY A 700 -10.67 24.27 -33.78
C GLY A 700 -11.57 25.17 -34.64
N ILE A 701 -11.71 26.43 -34.25
CA ILE A 701 -12.48 27.45 -34.93
C ILE A 701 -11.72 28.79 -34.95
N ARG A 702 -11.91 29.61 -35.98
CA ARG A 702 -11.41 30.97 -36.03
C ARG A 702 -12.50 31.92 -35.53
N LEU A 703 -12.23 32.55 -34.39
CA LEU A 703 -13.12 33.50 -33.76
C LEU A 703 -12.98 34.89 -34.36
N LYS A 704 -14.05 35.70 -34.31
CA LYS A 704 -14.03 37.14 -34.52
C LYS A 704 -13.60 37.84 -33.23
N ASP A 705 -13.24 39.12 -33.35
CA ASP A 705 -12.86 39.91 -32.18
C ASP A 705 -14.07 40.01 -31.23
N GLY A 706 -13.83 39.63 -29.94
CA GLY A 706 -14.83 39.60 -28.89
C GLY A 706 -15.73 38.39 -28.84
N ASP A 707 -15.70 37.49 -29.86
CA ASP A 707 -16.47 36.24 -29.86
C ASP A 707 -15.68 35.14 -29.11
N TYR A 708 -16.43 34.18 -28.58
CA TYR A 708 -15.85 33.02 -27.88
C TYR A 708 -16.71 31.78 -28.04
N VAL A 709 -16.14 30.62 -27.84
CA VAL A 709 -16.84 29.34 -27.91
C VAL A 709 -17.72 29.16 -26.68
N VAL A 710 -18.99 28.76 -26.87
CA VAL A 710 -19.98 28.51 -25.81
C VAL A 710 -20.24 27.03 -25.57
N GLY A 711 -19.82 26.15 -26.50
CA GLY A 711 -19.95 24.71 -26.32
C GLY A 711 -19.51 23.91 -27.53
N ALA A 712 -19.28 22.63 -27.29
CA ALA A 712 -19.02 21.63 -28.29
C ALA A 712 -19.86 20.38 -28.06
N ALA A 713 -20.27 19.71 -29.12
CA ALA A 713 -21.09 18.51 -29.06
C ALA A 713 -20.71 17.48 -30.13
N LYS A 714 -21.01 16.21 -29.89
CA LYS A 714 -20.91 15.17 -30.90
C LYS A 714 -22.07 15.36 -31.88
N ALA A 715 -21.76 15.54 -33.17
CA ALA A 715 -22.75 15.81 -34.21
C ALA A 715 -23.25 14.51 -34.83
N GLU A 716 -24.08 13.78 -34.09
CA GLU A 716 -24.64 12.49 -34.46
C GLU A 716 -25.75 12.66 -35.55
N ALA A 717 -25.71 11.84 -36.59
CA ALA A 717 -26.67 11.85 -37.66
C ALA A 717 -28.09 11.52 -37.16
N GLY A 718 -29.12 12.20 -37.72
CA GLY A 718 -30.52 12.00 -37.35
C GLY A 718 -30.94 12.74 -36.07
N LYS A 719 -30.01 13.36 -35.33
CA LYS A 719 -30.30 14.19 -34.16
C LYS A 719 -30.39 15.66 -34.49
N THR A 720 -30.82 16.47 -33.52
CA THR A 720 -30.94 17.92 -33.66
C THR A 720 -30.06 18.70 -32.71
N VAL A 721 -29.53 19.83 -33.17
CA VAL A 721 -28.72 20.76 -32.32
C VAL A 721 -29.71 21.70 -31.63
N LEU A 722 -29.86 21.54 -30.32
CA LEU A 722 -30.58 22.46 -29.45
C LEU A 722 -29.66 23.64 -29.12
N THR A 723 -30.13 24.85 -29.43
CA THR A 723 -29.41 26.11 -29.16
C THR A 723 -30.26 27.01 -28.27
N ILE A 724 -29.67 27.52 -27.17
CA ILE A 724 -30.34 28.41 -26.22
C ILE A 724 -29.58 29.73 -26.11
N THR A 725 -30.32 30.83 -25.95
CA THR A 725 -29.76 32.17 -25.82
C THR A 725 -29.96 32.77 -24.42
N GLU A 726 -29.19 33.80 -24.07
CA GLU A 726 -29.21 34.47 -22.77
C GLU A 726 -30.64 34.99 -22.40
N ARG A 727 -31.45 35.41 -23.38
CA ARG A 727 -32.78 35.88 -23.13
C ARG A 727 -33.90 34.84 -23.21
N GLY A 728 -33.48 33.54 -23.05
CA GLY A 728 -34.39 32.42 -22.91
C GLY A 728 -35.07 31.97 -24.20
N TYR A 729 -34.55 32.36 -25.37
CA TYR A 729 -35.00 31.86 -26.67
C TYR A 729 -34.24 30.58 -27.01
N GLY A 730 -34.85 29.68 -27.76
CA GLY A 730 -34.22 28.43 -28.18
C GLY A 730 -34.88 27.83 -29.42
N LYS A 731 -34.14 26.92 -30.06
CA LYS A 731 -34.63 26.12 -31.19
C LYS A 731 -33.83 24.81 -31.30
N ARG A 732 -34.39 23.88 -32.06
CA ARG A 732 -33.68 22.68 -32.51
C ARG A 732 -33.39 22.83 -34.01
N THR A 733 -32.21 22.42 -34.46
CA THR A 733 -31.85 22.44 -35.89
C THR A 733 -31.24 21.06 -36.27
N PRO A 734 -31.69 20.42 -37.39
CA PRO A 734 -31.10 19.14 -37.79
C PRO A 734 -29.59 19.22 -37.91
N VAL A 735 -28.88 18.21 -37.44
CA VAL A 735 -27.40 18.15 -37.51
C VAL A 735 -26.91 18.22 -38.96
N GLU A 736 -27.71 17.68 -39.93
CA GLU A 736 -27.42 17.64 -41.35
C GLU A 736 -27.35 19.04 -41.97
N ASP A 737 -28.05 20.02 -41.38
CA ASP A 737 -28.01 21.40 -41.83
C ASP A 737 -26.65 22.07 -41.66
N TYR A 738 -25.74 21.48 -40.87
CA TYR A 738 -24.40 21.96 -40.64
C TYR A 738 -23.44 21.19 -41.57
N ARG A 739 -22.94 21.91 -42.63
CA ARG A 739 -22.01 21.30 -43.54
C ARG A 739 -20.69 20.90 -42.83
N ILE A 740 -20.14 19.79 -43.26
CA ILE A 740 -18.82 19.29 -42.77
C ILE A 740 -17.75 20.16 -43.42
N THR A 741 -16.81 20.67 -42.62
CA THR A 741 -15.68 21.49 -43.03
C THR A 741 -14.40 21.02 -42.34
N SER A 742 -13.23 21.48 -42.78
CA SER A 742 -12.01 21.27 -41.98
C SER A 742 -12.01 22.15 -40.72
N ARG A 743 -11.27 21.71 -39.65
CA ARG A 743 -11.08 22.51 -38.44
C ARG A 743 -10.40 23.87 -38.73
N GLY A 744 -10.59 24.85 -37.86
CA GLY A 744 -9.92 26.16 -37.91
C GLY A 744 -10.54 27.15 -38.86
N GLY A 745 -11.69 26.81 -39.47
CA GLY A 745 -12.49 27.73 -40.28
C GLY A 745 -13.28 28.74 -39.46
N SER A 746 -13.87 29.76 -40.10
CA SER A 746 -14.69 30.79 -39.45
C SER A 746 -16.12 30.34 -39.17
N GLY A 747 -16.48 29.11 -39.59
CA GLY A 747 -17.78 28.53 -39.38
C GLY A 747 -18.88 29.03 -40.28
N ILE A 748 -20.10 28.64 -40.00
CA ILE A 748 -21.35 29.03 -40.65
C ILE A 748 -22.32 29.56 -39.59
N ARG A 749 -23.32 30.33 -40.03
CA ARG A 749 -24.33 30.83 -39.05
C ARG A 749 -25.13 29.71 -38.45
N ASN A 750 -25.10 29.63 -37.12
CA ASN A 750 -25.87 28.70 -36.29
C ASN A 750 -27.19 29.36 -35.84
N TYR A 751 -27.16 30.62 -35.46
CA TYR A 751 -28.29 31.30 -34.87
C TYR A 751 -28.36 32.76 -35.36
N MET A 752 -29.55 33.30 -35.47
CA MET A 752 -29.75 34.74 -35.75
C MET A 752 -29.82 35.50 -34.45
N VAL A 753 -28.66 35.94 -33.96
CA VAL A 753 -28.51 36.72 -32.73
C VAL A 753 -29.03 38.14 -32.99
N THR A 754 -29.93 38.63 -32.13
CA THR A 754 -30.53 39.96 -32.16
C THR A 754 -30.64 40.51 -30.73
N GLU A 755 -30.87 41.81 -30.60
CA GLU A 755 -31.11 42.41 -29.28
C GLU A 755 -32.24 41.70 -28.51
N LYS A 756 -33.27 41.21 -29.21
CA LYS A 756 -34.40 40.53 -28.66
C LYS A 756 -34.04 39.16 -28.08
N THR A 757 -33.21 38.38 -28.75
CA THR A 757 -32.84 37.02 -28.35
C THR A 757 -31.64 36.97 -27.41
N GLY A 758 -30.75 37.98 -27.49
CA GLY A 758 -29.47 37.95 -26.87
C GLY A 758 -28.51 36.91 -27.53
N PRO A 759 -27.26 36.85 -27.12
CA PRO A 759 -26.26 35.90 -27.63
C PRO A 759 -26.55 34.48 -27.15
N ILE A 760 -25.81 33.51 -27.71
CA ILE A 760 -25.92 32.10 -27.39
C ILE A 760 -25.25 31.80 -26.06
N VAL A 761 -25.91 31.02 -25.19
CA VAL A 761 -25.36 30.50 -23.94
C VAL A 761 -24.74 29.11 -24.14
N GLY A 762 -25.35 28.28 -24.97
CA GLY A 762 -24.87 26.92 -25.15
C GLY A 762 -25.61 26.14 -26.24
N ILE A 763 -25.02 24.99 -26.57
CA ILE A 763 -25.60 24.02 -27.50
C ILE A 763 -25.60 22.61 -26.89
N LYS A 764 -26.57 21.78 -27.27
CA LYS A 764 -26.60 20.33 -27.01
C LYS A 764 -27.08 19.60 -28.25
N VAL A 765 -26.66 18.37 -28.46
CA VAL A 765 -27.25 17.50 -29.48
C VAL A 765 -28.26 16.59 -28.79
N VAL A 766 -29.48 16.56 -29.31
CA VAL A 766 -30.65 15.92 -28.67
C VAL A 766 -31.43 15.09 -29.70
N ASP A 767 -32.05 14.01 -29.25
CA ASP A 767 -32.97 13.22 -30.07
C ASP A 767 -34.45 13.68 -29.91
N GLY A 768 -34.77 14.43 -28.88
CA GLY A 768 -36.05 15.01 -28.62
C GLY A 768 -36.85 14.33 -27.52
N THR A 769 -36.29 13.24 -26.93
CA THR A 769 -36.94 12.52 -25.82
C THR A 769 -36.58 13.12 -24.46
N GLU A 770 -35.47 13.85 -24.37
CA GLU A 770 -34.89 14.36 -23.13
C GLU A 770 -35.67 15.57 -22.59
N ASP A 771 -35.43 15.90 -21.29
CA ASP A 771 -35.83 17.14 -20.68
C ASP A 771 -34.63 18.13 -20.63
N LEU A 772 -34.96 19.42 -20.90
CA LEU A 772 -34.00 20.50 -20.81
C LEU A 772 -34.09 21.19 -19.44
N LEU A 773 -32.96 21.36 -18.77
CA LEU A 773 -32.78 22.17 -17.58
C LEU A 773 -32.09 23.49 -17.95
N LEU A 774 -32.68 24.63 -17.61
CA LEU A 774 -32.11 25.96 -17.78
C LEU A 774 -31.92 26.63 -16.43
N VAL A 775 -30.76 27.27 -16.23
CA VAL A 775 -30.44 28.02 -15.01
C VAL A 775 -30.16 29.45 -15.35
N THR A 776 -30.73 30.39 -14.56
CA THR A 776 -30.46 31.82 -14.69
C THR A 776 -29.38 32.30 -13.71
N GLU A 777 -28.86 33.47 -13.93
CA GLU A 777 -27.87 34.16 -13.09
C GLU A 777 -28.39 34.30 -11.64
N SER A 778 -29.69 34.57 -11.47
CA SER A 778 -30.35 34.66 -10.17
C SER A 778 -30.58 33.28 -9.49
N GLY A 779 -30.14 32.18 -10.10
CA GLY A 779 -30.29 30.80 -9.55
C GLY A 779 -31.68 30.20 -9.78
N ILE A 780 -32.49 30.75 -10.68
CA ILE A 780 -33.78 30.17 -11.05
C ILE A 780 -33.55 29.02 -12.03
N LEU A 781 -34.14 27.86 -11.75
CA LEU A 781 -34.08 26.69 -12.61
C LEU A 781 -35.47 26.35 -13.19
N ILE A 782 -35.52 26.04 -14.48
CA ILE A 782 -36.68 25.46 -15.17
C ILE A 782 -36.32 24.14 -15.81
N ARG A 783 -37.26 23.16 -15.72
CA ARG A 783 -37.22 21.91 -16.46
C ARG A 783 -38.34 21.92 -17.50
N THR A 784 -38.05 21.59 -18.75
CA THR A 784 -39.04 21.55 -19.86
C THR A 784 -38.68 20.44 -20.85
N PRO A 785 -39.67 19.67 -21.37
CA PRO A 785 -39.40 18.65 -22.37
C PRO A 785 -38.84 19.27 -23.66
N VAL A 786 -37.77 18.68 -24.19
CA VAL A 786 -37.12 19.14 -25.42
C VAL A 786 -38.06 19.08 -26.62
N GLN A 787 -38.95 18.10 -26.66
CA GLN A 787 -39.99 17.98 -27.72
C GLN A 787 -40.88 19.25 -27.90
N ASN A 788 -41.04 20.03 -26.83
CA ASN A 788 -41.83 21.27 -26.87
C ASN A 788 -41.11 22.42 -27.59
N ILE A 789 -39.83 22.26 -27.92
CA ILE A 789 -39.02 23.27 -28.58
C ILE A 789 -39.07 23.01 -30.09
N ARG A 790 -39.52 24.01 -30.87
CA ARG A 790 -39.70 23.89 -32.31
C ARG A 790 -38.37 23.59 -33.05
N THR A 791 -38.44 22.69 -34.01
CA THR A 791 -37.39 22.49 -35.01
C THR A 791 -37.44 23.59 -36.05
N ALA A 792 -36.30 24.25 -36.32
CA ALA A 792 -36.19 25.39 -37.22
C ALA A 792 -34.80 25.46 -37.88
N GLY A 793 -34.70 26.11 -39.03
CA GLY A 793 -33.43 26.21 -39.74
C GLY A 793 -32.42 27.10 -39.02
N ARG A 794 -31.14 26.97 -39.39
CA ARG A 794 -29.97 27.60 -38.73
C ARG A 794 -30.07 29.13 -38.55
N ALA A 795 -30.56 29.84 -39.56
CA ALA A 795 -30.60 31.33 -39.57
C ALA A 795 -31.90 31.91 -38.95
N THR A 796 -32.54 31.25 -38.01
CA THR A 796 -33.77 31.69 -37.35
C THR A 796 -33.52 32.10 -35.90
N GLN A 797 -34.49 32.86 -35.32
CA GLN A 797 -34.45 33.37 -33.93
C GLN A 797 -35.01 32.40 -32.89
N GLY A 798 -35.60 31.27 -33.29
CA GLY A 798 -36.20 30.30 -32.37
C GLY A 798 -37.48 30.79 -31.71
N VAL A 799 -37.83 30.15 -30.58
CA VAL A 799 -39.07 30.42 -29.77
C VAL A 799 -38.67 30.73 -28.34
N ILE A 800 -39.56 31.34 -27.56
CA ILE A 800 -39.36 31.54 -26.12
C ILE A 800 -39.47 30.19 -25.42
N VAL A 801 -38.37 29.80 -24.75
CA VAL A 801 -38.30 28.59 -23.93
C VAL A 801 -38.51 28.91 -22.46
N MET A 802 -37.95 30.04 -22.00
CA MET A 802 -38.03 30.50 -20.62
C MET A 802 -38.42 32.00 -20.58
N ARG A 803 -39.25 32.40 -19.58
CA ARG A 803 -39.55 33.77 -19.25
C ARG A 803 -38.98 34.11 -17.87
N PHE A 804 -38.40 35.30 -17.72
CA PHE A 804 -37.83 35.76 -16.48
C PHE A 804 -38.83 36.43 -15.56
N LYS A 805 -38.68 36.23 -14.24
CA LYS A 805 -39.45 36.92 -13.20
C LYS A 805 -38.89 38.29 -12.86
N THR A 806 -37.56 38.43 -12.98
CA THR A 806 -36.81 39.63 -12.65
C THR A 806 -36.31 40.26 -13.93
N GLU A 807 -36.48 41.57 -14.09
CA GLU A 807 -35.98 42.33 -15.23
C GLU A 807 -34.45 42.36 -15.18
N GLY A 808 -33.78 42.00 -16.27
CA GLY A 808 -32.33 41.93 -16.36
C GLY A 808 -31.70 40.57 -16.07
N ASP A 809 -32.50 39.58 -15.61
CA ASP A 809 -32.01 38.20 -15.44
C ASP A 809 -31.68 37.54 -16.79
N ARG A 810 -30.77 36.61 -16.83
CA ARG A 810 -30.35 35.90 -18.03
C ARG A 810 -30.06 34.43 -17.79
N VAL A 811 -30.23 33.59 -18.80
CA VAL A 811 -29.81 32.20 -18.79
C VAL A 811 -28.29 32.17 -18.85
N ILE A 812 -27.65 31.38 -17.95
CA ILE A 812 -26.22 31.24 -17.88
C ILE A 812 -25.74 29.81 -18.16
N SER A 813 -26.62 28.82 -18.01
CA SER A 813 -26.27 27.41 -18.20
C SER A 813 -27.46 26.56 -18.61
N MET A 814 -27.16 25.44 -19.31
CA MET A 814 -28.14 24.44 -19.74
C MET A 814 -27.62 23.01 -19.55
N ALA A 815 -28.53 22.11 -19.13
CA ALA A 815 -28.25 20.68 -19.01
C ALA A 815 -29.42 19.87 -19.58
N LEU A 816 -29.16 18.59 -19.89
CA LEU A 816 -30.20 17.63 -20.27
C LEU A 816 -30.42 16.65 -19.11
N ALA A 817 -31.66 16.17 -18.98
CA ALA A 817 -32.05 15.12 -18.06
C ALA A 817 -32.92 14.10 -18.79
N ASP A 818 -33.02 12.89 -18.25
CA ASP A 818 -33.96 11.89 -18.73
C ASP A 818 -35.39 12.38 -18.55
N PRO A 819 -36.30 11.95 -19.41
CA PRO A 819 -37.71 12.36 -19.32
C PRO A 819 -38.30 11.95 -17.96
N GLU A 820 -39.20 12.74 -17.43
CA GLU A 820 -39.99 12.41 -16.24
C GLU A 820 -40.89 11.21 -16.59
N GLU A 821 -40.74 10.06 -15.91
CA GLU A 821 -41.67 8.95 -16.04
C GLU A 821 -43.06 9.42 -15.64
N GLN A 822 -43.97 9.47 -16.59
CA GLN A 822 -45.39 9.68 -16.29
C GLN A 822 -45.86 8.42 -15.54
N THR A 823 -45.95 8.48 -14.24
CA THR A 823 -46.79 7.57 -13.46
C THR A 823 -48.18 7.66 -14.08
N ALA A 824 -48.59 6.64 -14.78
CA ALA A 824 -49.93 6.45 -15.22
C ALA A 824 -50.83 6.56 -13.95
N ALA A 825 -51.59 7.62 -13.85
CA ALA A 825 -52.68 7.69 -12.89
C ALA A 825 -53.62 6.54 -13.23
N GLU A 826 -53.62 5.50 -12.41
CA GLU A 826 -54.73 4.53 -12.41
C GLU A 826 -56.01 5.30 -12.14
N GLU A 827 -56.97 5.22 -13.12
CA GLU A 827 -58.35 5.60 -12.94
C GLU A 827 -59.06 4.69 -11.93
#